data_86de341a0098c3b1d505ff7a3a6b2659
#
_entry.id   86de341a0098c3b1d505ff7a3a6b2659
#
_cell.length_a   1.000
_cell.length_b   1.000
_cell.length_c   1.000
_cell.angle_alpha   90.00
_cell.angle_beta   90.00
_cell.angle_gamma   90.00
#
_symmetry.space_group_name_H-M   'P 1'
#
loop_
_entity.id
_entity.type
_entity.pdbx_description
1 polymer ?
#
loop_
_entity_poly.entity_id
_entity_poly.type
_entity_poly.pdbx_seq_one_letter_code
_entity_poly.pdbx_strand_id
1 'polypeptide(L)'
;WEDYKDVMHLVNKRDKKFIRDFYNLKSDRASIKIDEVEPLSEIFKRFSTAAMSMGSISQEAHETLATAMNTIGGKSNSGEGGEDPARYGTEKNSSIKQVASGRFGVTPEYLRSATELQIKVAQGAKPGEGGQLPGSKVSPLIAELRFTKPGVTLISPPPHHDIYSIEDLAQLIFDLKQINPNARVAVKLVSTAGVGTIAAGVAKAYADKIIISGADGGTGAAPIGSIRFAGNPWELGLIEAHNALKANNLRGQVTIETDGGLKTGLDVVKAAILGAEEYAFGTGALVLVGCIMLRVCHLNTCGVGVATQDEHLRKRFTGNVQKVVNYFTLIATEVREILAELGYKSLEEIVGKNELLEVIDDEFAKKFNFEELLYKLEGDNTCQVPFNEPYDQNEYEQEILKELMPTIKDPSTPIVLNKEISNLNRSFATRISGEIAALYGNAGLPDGTITLNVKGITGQSLGAFMSKGININVGGAGNDYIGKGMNGGQIVITSDKAGSDFALGGNTCLYGATGGTLYVHGQVGERFAVRNSGATTVVEGTGDHPCEYMTGGVAVILGKTGVNFGAGMTGGKAFVYDVEGNFYEKVNPELVEALRIDTDEWDTEMFELKALLKDYVAKTGSKRATHILENFRTEIRKFWMVAPRGVKPTIAADKKGE
;
A
#
# COMPACT_ATOMS: atom_id res chain seq x y z
N TRP A 1 -9.52 -6.62 -36.42
CA TRP A 1 -8.16 -7.17 -36.48
C TRP A 1 -7.26 -6.34 -37.39
N GLU A 2 -7.70 -6.00 -38.61
CA GLU A 2 -6.86 -5.24 -39.58
C GLU A 2 -6.44 -3.88 -39.03
N ASP A 3 -7.37 -3.08 -38.49
CA ASP A 3 -7.05 -1.78 -37.86
C ASP A 3 -6.01 -1.92 -36.73
N TYR A 4 -6.09 -3.01 -35.95
CA TYR A 4 -5.10 -3.31 -34.91
C TYR A 4 -3.73 -3.60 -35.53
N LYS A 5 -3.67 -4.42 -36.59
CA LYS A 5 -2.42 -4.73 -37.30
C LYS A 5 -1.77 -3.47 -37.85
N ASP A 6 -2.55 -2.56 -38.41
CA ASP A 6 -2.04 -1.28 -38.90
C ASP A 6 -1.43 -0.44 -37.77
N VAL A 7 -2.12 -0.33 -36.63
CA VAL A 7 -1.58 0.38 -35.45
C VAL A 7 -0.33 -0.31 -34.91
N MET A 8 -0.33 -1.64 -34.80
CA MET A 8 0.83 -2.40 -34.33
C MET A 8 2.02 -2.29 -35.27
N HIS A 9 1.76 -2.30 -36.58
CA HIS A 9 2.80 -2.06 -37.59
C HIS A 9 3.46 -0.69 -37.39
N LEU A 10 2.66 0.37 -37.17
CA LEU A 10 3.18 1.70 -36.87
C LEU A 10 3.97 1.76 -35.57
N VAL A 11 3.48 1.09 -34.52
CA VAL A 11 4.15 1.02 -33.21
C VAL A 11 5.45 0.23 -33.30
N ASN A 12 5.44 -0.93 -33.94
CA ASN A 12 6.59 -1.84 -34.01
C ASN A 12 7.67 -1.37 -35.03
N LYS A 13 7.28 -0.59 -36.05
CA LYS A 13 8.19 0.01 -37.03
C LYS A 13 8.59 1.46 -36.75
N ARG A 14 8.25 1.99 -35.57
CA ARG A 14 8.72 3.32 -35.15
C ARG A 14 10.23 3.43 -35.16
N ASP A 15 10.74 4.66 -35.18
CA ASP A 15 12.15 4.91 -34.88
C ASP A 15 12.56 4.23 -33.59
N LYS A 16 13.69 3.55 -33.59
CA LYS A 16 14.20 2.81 -32.44
C LYS A 16 14.44 3.73 -31.25
N LYS A 17 13.74 3.50 -30.13
CA LYS A 17 13.79 4.34 -28.93
C LYS A 17 13.99 3.56 -27.65
N PHE A 18 13.68 2.27 -27.65
CA PHE A 18 13.73 1.40 -26.49
C PHE A 18 14.72 0.26 -26.72
N ILE A 19 15.30 -0.27 -25.65
CA ILE A 19 16.27 -1.38 -25.76
C ILE A 19 15.67 -2.55 -26.55
N ARG A 20 14.41 -2.88 -26.31
CA ARG A 20 13.70 -3.95 -27.03
C ARG A 20 13.54 -3.72 -28.55
N ASP A 21 13.68 -2.50 -29.02
CA ASP A 21 13.61 -2.18 -30.47
C ASP A 21 14.87 -2.65 -31.23
N PHE A 22 15.96 -2.97 -30.50
CA PHE A 22 17.22 -3.47 -31.07
C PHE A 22 17.33 -4.99 -31.09
N TYR A 23 16.24 -5.72 -30.82
CA TYR A 23 16.16 -7.17 -30.91
C TYR A 23 15.16 -7.59 -31.99
N ASN A 24 15.57 -8.51 -32.85
CA ASN A 24 14.66 -9.33 -33.64
C ASN A 24 14.40 -10.65 -32.91
N LEU A 25 13.25 -11.26 -33.20
CA LEU A 25 12.96 -12.62 -32.78
C LEU A 25 13.58 -13.60 -33.77
N LYS A 26 14.10 -14.71 -33.24
CA LYS A 26 14.58 -15.84 -34.03
C LYS A 26 14.21 -17.16 -33.38
N SER A 27 14.05 -18.19 -34.17
CA SER A 27 13.84 -19.57 -33.68
C SER A 27 14.35 -20.56 -34.69
N ASP A 28 14.98 -21.62 -34.20
CA ASP A 28 15.40 -22.77 -35.03
C ASP A 28 14.28 -23.82 -35.13
N ARG A 29 13.15 -23.61 -34.47
CA ARG A 29 11.98 -24.50 -34.51
C ARG A 29 11.13 -24.23 -35.74
N ALA A 30 10.49 -25.29 -36.26
CA ALA A 30 9.46 -25.12 -37.25
C ALA A 30 8.21 -24.44 -36.61
N SER A 31 7.56 -23.56 -37.36
CA SER A 31 6.29 -22.97 -36.95
C SER A 31 5.23 -24.04 -36.72
N ILE A 32 4.33 -23.80 -35.78
CA ILE A 32 3.19 -24.67 -35.45
C ILE A 32 1.87 -23.97 -35.80
N LYS A 33 0.78 -24.73 -35.77
CA LYS A 33 -0.55 -24.14 -35.98
C LYS A 33 -0.97 -23.35 -34.76
N ILE A 34 -1.69 -22.25 -34.95
CA ILE A 34 -2.18 -21.39 -33.86
C ILE A 34 -3.10 -22.15 -32.88
N ASP A 35 -3.77 -23.17 -33.33
CA ASP A 35 -4.64 -24.02 -32.49
C ASP A 35 -3.86 -24.91 -31.51
N GLU A 36 -2.55 -25.07 -31.72
CA GLU A 36 -1.65 -25.77 -30.81
C GLU A 36 -1.08 -24.86 -29.71
N VAL A 37 -1.29 -23.54 -29.83
CA VAL A 37 -0.85 -22.55 -28.85
C VAL A 37 -1.93 -22.38 -27.78
N GLU A 38 -1.52 -22.15 -26.54
CA GLU A 38 -2.40 -21.90 -25.40
C GLU A 38 -3.56 -20.94 -25.75
N PRO A 39 -4.76 -21.15 -25.18
CA PRO A 39 -5.91 -20.31 -25.48
C PRO A 39 -5.76 -18.91 -24.88
N LEU A 40 -6.52 -17.94 -25.43
CA LEU A 40 -6.53 -16.56 -24.96
C LEU A 40 -6.76 -16.43 -23.45
N SER A 41 -7.61 -17.30 -22.88
CA SER A 41 -7.91 -17.30 -21.44
C SER A 41 -6.69 -17.54 -20.55
N GLU A 42 -5.70 -18.30 -21.00
CA GLU A 42 -4.46 -18.52 -20.24
C GLU A 42 -3.54 -17.29 -20.32
N ILE A 43 -3.48 -16.65 -21.48
CA ILE A 43 -2.70 -15.41 -21.66
C ILE A 43 -3.32 -14.26 -20.85
N PHE A 44 -4.65 -14.12 -20.80
CA PHE A 44 -5.32 -13.08 -20.03
C PHE A 44 -5.01 -13.12 -18.53
N LYS A 45 -4.82 -14.31 -17.95
CA LYS A 45 -4.43 -14.45 -16.54
C LYS A 45 -3.10 -13.77 -16.20
N ARG A 46 -2.24 -13.57 -17.20
CA ARG A 46 -0.94 -12.92 -17.09
C ARG A 46 -1.00 -11.41 -17.27
N PHE A 47 -2.16 -10.86 -17.66
CA PHE A 47 -2.35 -9.43 -17.90
C PHE A 47 -2.97 -8.72 -16.71
N SER A 48 -2.44 -7.54 -16.42
CA SER A 48 -3.00 -6.63 -15.43
C SER A 48 -3.03 -5.19 -15.95
N THR A 49 -3.92 -4.35 -15.39
CA THR A 49 -3.74 -2.90 -15.51
C THR A 49 -2.72 -2.44 -14.48
N ALA A 50 -1.86 -1.52 -14.86
CA ALA A 50 -0.94 -0.87 -13.93
C ALA A 50 -1.70 -0.06 -12.87
N ALA A 51 -1.05 0.20 -11.73
CA ALA A 51 -1.63 0.95 -10.62
C ALA A 51 -1.99 2.39 -11.01
N MET A 52 -3.28 2.68 -11.03
CA MET A 52 -3.86 4.00 -11.31
C MET A 52 -4.96 4.27 -10.28
N SER A 53 -4.65 5.11 -9.28
CA SER A 53 -5.56 5.29 -8.14
C SER A 53 -6.83 6.06 -8.51
N MET A 54 -7.95 5.68 -7.89
CA MET A 54 -9.14 6.52 -7.86
C MET A 54 -8.81 7.85 -7.16
N GLY A 55 -9.14 8.94 -7.81
CA GLY A 55 -8.66 10.27 -7.45
C GLY A 55 -7.57 10.78 -8.41
N SER A 56 -6.59 9.96 -8.82
CA SER A 56 -5.69 10.31 -9.92
C SER A 56 -6.41 10.19 -11.27
N ILE A 57 -7.20 9.14 -11.47
CA ILE A 57 -8.16 9.01 -12.58
C ILE A 57 -9.60 9.12 -12.05
N SER A 58 -10.56 9.32 -12.94
CA SER A 58 -11.98 9.40 -12.59
C SER A 58 -12.53 8.04 -12.16
N GLN A 59 -13.64 8.06 -11.43
CA GLN A 59 -14.35 6.85 -11.03
C GLN A 59 -14.76 6.02 -12.25
N GLU A 60 -15.30 6.68 -13.28
CA GLU A 60 -15.73 6.04 -14.53
C GLU A 60 -14.59 5.30 -15.22
N ALA A 61 -13.41 5.92 -15.32
CA ALA A 61 -12.23 5.29 -15.91
C ALA A 61 -11.75 4.10 -15.07
N HIS A 62 -11.72 4.26 -13.75
CA HIS A 62 -11.26 3.22 -12.82
C HIS A 62 -12.19 1.99 -12.86
N GLU A 63 -13.50 2.19 -12.79
CA GLU A 63 -14.48 1.11 -12.85
C GLU A 63 -14.53 0.42 -14.21
N THR A 64 -14.42 1.17 -15.30
CA THR A 64 -14.37 0.60 -16.67
C THR A 64 -13.18 -0.35 -16.84
N LEU A 65 -12.01 0.03 -16.35
CA LEU A 65 -10.81 -0.82 -16.41
C LEU A 65 -10.99 -2.08 -15.55
N ALA A 66 -11.51 -1.95 -14.34
CA ALA A 66 -11.75 -3.09 -13.45
C ALA A 66 -12.73 -4.09 -14.07
N THR A 67 -13.87 -3.61 -14.56
CA THR A 67 -14.89 -4.45 -15.21
C THR A 67 -14.33 -5.16 -16.44
N ALA A 68 -13.57 -4.46 -17.27
CA ALA A 68 -12.97 -5.06 -18.46
C ALA A 68 -12.00 -6.20 -18.12
N MET A 69 -11.13 -5.99 -17.14
CA MET A 69 -10.17 -7.01 -16.74
C MET A 69 -10.86 -8.22 -16.09
N ASN A 70 -11.86 -7.99 -15.25
CA ASN A 70 -12.65 -9.06 -14.66
C ASN A 70 -13.41 -9.87 -15.75
N THR A 71 -13.90 -9.21 -16.81
CA THR A 71 -14.59 -9.87 -17.93
C THR A 71 -13.69 -10.86 -18.67
N ILE A 72 -12.41 -10.53 -18.87
CA ILE A 72 -11.47 -11.40 -19.59
C ILE A 72 -10.73 -12.40 -18.68
N GLY A 73 -10.86 -12.29 -17.36
CA GLY A 73 -10.10 -13.10 -16.41
C GLY A 73 -8.67 -12.59 -16.14
N GLY A 74 -8.40 -11.34 -16.51
CA GLY A 74 -7.19 -10.61 -16.11
C GLY A 74 -7.36 -9.91 -14.75
N LYS A 75 -6.46 -9.00 -14.42
CA LYS A 75 -6.44 -8.32 -13.11
C LYS A 75 -6.44 -6.80 -13.29
N SER A 76 -7.11 -6.07 -12.40
CA SER A 76 -6.96 -4.62 -12.30
C SER A 76 -6.36 -4.23 -10.96
N ASN A 77 -5.64 -3.10 -10.95
CA ASN A 77 -4.96 -2.59 -9.76
C ASN A 77 -5.69 -1.35 -9.25
N SER A 78 -6.05 -1.35 -7.95
CA SER A 78 -6.73 -0.22 -7.30
C SER A 78 -5.89 1.07 -7.28
N GLY A 79 -4.56 0.97 -7.36
CA GLY A 79 -3.64 2.05 -7.01
C GLY A 79 -3.67 2.37 -5.51
N GLU A 80 -2.95 3.42 -5.10
CA GLU A 80 -2.72 3.78 -3.69
C GLU A 80 -3.83 4.64 -3.05
N GLY A 81 -5.04 4.61 -3.55
CA GLY A 81 -6.10 5.53 -3.09
C GLY A 81 -7.22 4.90 -2.28
N GLY A 82 -7.11 3.63 -1.89
CA GLY A 82 -8.25 2.87 -1.40
C GLY A 82 -9.23 2.52 -2.53
N GLU A 83 -10.32 1.90 -2.19
CA GLU A 83 -11.40 1.58 -3.12
C GLU A 83 -12.73 1.57 -2.37
N ASP A 84 -13.81 1.97 -3.03
CA ASP A 84 -15.15 1.97 -2.45
C ASP A 84 -15.58 0.54 -2.08
N PRO A 85 -15.89 0.25 -0.79
CA PRO A 85 -16.33 -1.07 -0.36
C PRO A 85 -17.55 -1.61 -1.11
N ALA A 86 -18.41 -0.75 -1.65
CA ALA A 86 -19.57 -1.15 -2.46
C ALA A 86 -19.17 -1.88 -3.76
N ARG A 87 -17.90 -1.80 -4.17
CA ARG A 87 -17.36 -2.49 -5.35
C ARG A 87 -16.88 -3.90 -5.03
N TYR A 88 -16.60 -4.21 -3.77
CA TYR A 88 -16.05 -5.53 -3.38
C TYR A 88 -17.03 -6.65 -3.71
N GLY A 89 -16.51 -7.75 -4.26
CA GLY A 89 -17.32 -8.88 -4.71
C GLY A 89 -18.16 -8.63 -5.96
N THR A 90 -18.04 -7.46 -6.60
CA THR A 90 -18.71 -7.13 -7.87
C THR A 90 -17.75 -7.19 -9.06
N GLU A 91 -18.28 -7.07 -10.26
CA GLU A 91 -17.48 -6.96 -11.50
C GLU A 91 -16.55 -5.72 -11.52
N LYS A 92 -16.81 -4.73 -10.66
CA LYS A 92 -16.01 -3.50 -10.55
C LYS A 92 -14.88 -3.59 -9.53
N ASN A 93 -14.74 -4.71 -8.82
CA ASN A 93 -13.68 -4.91 -7.84
C ASN A 93 -12.31 -4.98 -8.52
N SER A 94 -11.36 -4.19 -8.05
CA SER A 94 -9.95 -4.34 -8.43
C SER A 94 -9.34 -5.50 -7.65
N SER A 95 -8.92 -6.55 -8.35
CA SER A 95 -8.37 -7.76 -7.71
C SER A 95 -7.01 -7.55 -7.07
N ILE A 96 -6.23 -6.56 -7.54
CA ILE A 96 -4.96 -6.15 -6.94
C ILE A 96 -5.20 -4.91 -6.08
N LYS A 97 -4.86 -4.99 -4.79
CA LYS A 97 -4.95 -3.87 -3.84
C LYS A 97 -3.55 -3.36 -3.51
N GLN A 98 -3.29 -2.09 -3.80
CA GLN A 98 -1.97 -1.50 -3.56
C GLN A 98 -1.85 -0.93 -2.15
N VAL A 99 -0.71 -1.18 -1.52
CA VAL A 99 -0.30 -0.66 -0.21
C VAL A 99 0.94 0.20 -0.42
N ALA A 100 0.78 1.52 -0.33
CA ALA A 100 1.86 2.50 -0.46
C ALA A 100 2.21 3.13 0.90
N SER A 101 3.27 3.92 0.94
CA SER A 101 3.74 4.59 2.17
C SER A 101 2.68 5.50 2.81
N GLY A 102 1.82 6.13 2.03
CA GLY A 102 0.71 6.97 2.52
C GLY A 102 -0.41 6.19 3.19
N ARG A 103 -0.50 4.87 3.02
CA ARG A 103 -1.53 3.98 3.62
C ARG A 103 -2.97 4.48 3.42
N PHE A 104 -3.26 5.19 2.33
CA PHE A 104 -4.58 5.73 2.04
C PHE A 104 -5.60 4.62 1.80
N GLY A 105 -6.64 4.57 2.63
CA GLY A 105 -7.74 3.61 2.50
C GLY A 105 -7.35 2.14 2.75
N VAL A 106 -6.21 1.89 3.36
CA VAL A 106 -5.74 0.53 3.69
C VAL A 106 -6.42 0.07 4.96
N THR A 107 -7.61 -0.50 4.81
CA THR A 107 -8.41 -1.07 5.90
C THR A 107 -8.38 -2.61 5.87
N PRO A 108 -8.78 -3.31 6.95
CA PRO A 108 -8.89 -4.77 6.93
C PRO A 108 -9.76 -5.30 5.80
N GLU A 109 -10.91 -4.67 5.54
CA GLU A 109 -11.83 -5.05 4.47
C GLU A 109 -11.21 -4.85 3.08
N TYR A 110 -10.53 -3.71 2.85
CA TYR A 110 -9.78 -3.46 1.63
C TYR A 110 -8.75 -4.57 1.35
N LEU A 111 -7.95 -4.91 2.37
CA LEU A 111 -6.94 -5.96 2.26
C LEU A 111 -7.57 -7.34 2.03
N ARG A 112 -8.68 -7.63 2.71
CA ARG A 112 -9.36 -8.93 2.60
C ARG A 112 -10.07 -9.13 1.26
N SER A 113 -10.45 -8.07 0.57
CA SER A 113 -11.11 -8.11 -0.75
C SER A 113 -10.15 -8.40 -1.92
N ALA A 114 -8.85 -8.47 -1.67
CA ALA A 114 -7.82 -8.66 -2.68
C ALA A 114 -7.56 -10.14 -3.01
N THR A 115 -7.20 -10.42 -4.26
CA THR A 115 -6.51 -11.67 -4.65
C THR A 115 -5.00 -11.49 -4.69
N GLU A 116 -4.54 -10.23 -4.76
CA GLU A 116 -3.13 -9.86 -4.68
C GLU A 116 -2.97 -8.53 -3.94
N LEU A 117 -2.05 -8.50 -2.98
CA LEU A 117 -1.66 -7.31 -2.22
C LEU A 117 -0.31 -6.82 -2.75
N GLN A 118 -0.25 -5.58 -3.21
CA GLN A 118 0.96 -5.04 -3.84
C GLN A 118 1.58 -3.94 -2.98
N ILE A 119 2.75 -4.21 -2.41
CA ILE A 119 3.58 -3.21 -1.71
C ILE A 119 4.25 -2.33 -2.75
N LYS A 120 3.93 -1.05 -2.78
CA LYS A 120 4.53 -0.07 -3.68
C LYS A 120 5.72 0.58 -3.01
N VAL A 121 6.94 0.20 -3.42
CA VAL A 121 8.17 0.85 -2.92
C VAL A 121 8.41 2.17 -3.65
N ALA A 122 8.27 2.21 -4.98
CA ALA A 122 8.48 3.41 -5.79
C ALA A 122 7.72 3.34 -7.13
N GLN A 123 7.84 4.40 -7.93
CA GLN A 123 7.31 4.50 -9.30
C GLN A 123 8.47 4.64 -10.30
N GLY A 124 8.40 3.96 -11.44
CA GLY A 124 9.46 3.93 -12.43
C GLY A 124 9.88 5.29 -12.98
N ALA A 125 8.92 6.19 -13.24
CA ALA A 125 9.18 7.51 -13.80
C ALA A 125 9.80 8.51 -12.80
N LYS A 126 9.68 8.28 -11.51
CA LYS A 126 10.14 9.18 -10.45
C LYS A 126 10.56 8.42 -9.19
N PRO A 127 11.58 7.57 -9.29
CA PRO A 127 12.12 6.88 -8.13
C PRO A 127 12.59 7.90 -7.09
N GLY A 128 12.21 7.71 -5.83
CA GLY A 128 12.61 8.58 -4.72
C GLY A 128 11.81 9.87 -4.52
N GLU A 129 10.85 10.22 -5.38
CA GLU A 129 10.00 11.42 -5.20
C GLU A 129 8.70 11.15 -4.42
N GLY A 130 8.26 9.89 -4.36
CA GLY A 130 6.98 9.51 -3.77
C GLY A 130 5.76 9.86 -4.61
N GLY A 131 4.55 9.75 -4.01
CA GLY A 131 3.27 10.06 -4.62
C GLY A 131 2.68 11.36 -4.08
N GLN A 132 1.88 12.04 -4.90
CA GLN A 132 1.14 13.23 -4.51
C GLN A 132 -0.23 13.27 -5.20
N LEU A 133 -1.27 13.68 -4.47
CA LEU A 133 -2.57 14.03 -5.04
C LEU A 133 -2.89 15.48 -4.67
N PRO A 134 -3.00 16.40 -5.65
CA PRO A 134 -3.33 17.81 -5.38
C PRO A 134 -4.68 17.94 -4.68
N GLY A 135 -4.81 18.91 -3.77
CA GLY A 135 -6.06 19.17 -3.04
C GLY A 135 -7.27 19.41 -3.94
N SER A 136 -7.06 20.02 -5.13
CA SER A 136 -8.11 20.22 -6.13
C SER A 136 -8.74 18.91 -6.65
N LYS A 137 -8.07 17.78 -6.48
CA LYS A 137 -8.56 16.44 -6.84
C LYS A 137 -9.13 15.66 -5.64
N VAL A 138 -9.01 16.20 -4.43
CA VAL A 138 -9.53 15.59 -3.21
C VAL A 138 -10.96 16.05 -2.98
N SER A 139 -11.89 15.45 -3.72
CA SER A 139 -13.35 15.63 -3.55
C SER A 139 -13.82 15.00 -2.23
N PRO A 140 -15.06 15.26 -1.77
CA PRO A 140 -15.61 14.59 -0.58
C PRO A 140 -15.50 13.06 -0.63
N LEU A 141 -15.82 12.43 -1.76
CA LEU A 141 -15.69 10.99 -1.96
C LEU A 141 -14.22 10.52 -1.83
N ILE A 142 -13.29 11.22 -2.48
CA ILE A 142 -11.87 10.87 -2.41
C ILE A 142 -11.33 11.05 -0.99
N ALA A 143 -11.78 12.09 -0.28
CA ALA A 143 -11.42 12.34 1.10
C ALA A 143 -11.91 11.22 2.03
N GLU A 144 -13.13 10.76 1.87
CA GLU A 144 -13.70 9.63 2.60
C GLU A 144 -12.90 8.36 2.38
N LEU A 145 -12.65 7.98 1.11
CA LEU A 145 -11.88 6.78 0.77
C LEU A 145 -10.44 6.80 1.29
N ARG A 146 -9.86 7.98 1.45
CA ARG A 146 -8.46 8.16 1.89
C ARG A 146 -8.32 8.55 3.36
N PHE A 147 -9.42 8.62 4.11
CA PHE A 147 -9.44 9.03 5.51
C PHE A 147 -8.75 10.39 5.72
N THR A 148 -9.23 11.41 5.01
CA THR A 148 -8.69 12.78 5.05
C THR A 148 -9.79 13.82 4.89
N LYS A 149 -9.41 15.10 4.79
CA LYS A 149 -10.34 16.20 4.56
C LYS A 149 -10.39 16.60 3.08
N PRO A 150 -11.56 16.97 2.53
CA PRO A 150 -11.66 17.50 1.17
C PRO A 150 -10.77 18.75 0.97
N GLY A 151 -10.22 18.89 -0.24
CA GLY A 151 -9.41 20.03 -0.62
C GLY A 151 -7.97 20.05 -0.10
N VAL A 152 -7.58 19.09 0.72
CA VAL A 152 -6.22 18.99 1.28
C VAL A 152 -5.33 18.15 0.34
N THR A 153 -4.16 18.69 0.00
CA THR A 153 -3.15 17.94 -0.77
C THR A 153 -2.64 16.75 0.03
N LEU A 154 -2.59 15.58 -0.60
CA LEU A 154 -2.13 14.34 0.00
C LEU A 154 -0.74 13.97 -0.51
N ILE A 155 0.13 13.59 0.41
CA ILE A 155 1.50 13.18 0.14
C ILE A 155 1.66 11.72 0.56
N SER A 156 2.20 10.91 -0.35
CA SER A 156 2.70 9.57 -0.06
C SER A 156 4.23 9.66 -0.11
N PRO A 157 4.91 9.81 1.04
CA PRO A 157 6.36 10.02 1.07
C PRO A 157 7.10 8.82 0.47
N PRO A 158 8.34 9.01 -0.06
CA PRO A 158 9.09 7.91 -0.67
C PRO A 158 9.28 6.71 0.25
N PRO A 159 9.74 6.86 1.51
CA PRO A 159 9.93 5.72 2.39
C PRO A 159 8.61 5.27 3.03
N HIS A 160 8.44 3.94 3.16
CA HIS A 160 7.51 3.37 4.12
C HIS A 160 8.13 3.50 5.51
N HIS A 161 7.40 4.02 6.49
CA HIS A 161 7.92 4.25 7.83
C HIS A 161 8.08 2.97 8.68
N ASP A 162 7.68 1.84 8.14
CA ASP A 162 7.87 0.50 8.70
C ASP A 162 8.89 -0.35 7.91
N ILE A 163 9.63 0.23 6.96
CA ILE A 163 10.62 -0.49 6.14
C ILE A 163 11.93 0.29 6.13
N TYR A 164 12.92 -0.21 6.86
CA TYR A 164 14.30 0.30 6.91
C TYR A 164 15.33 -0.75 6.53
N SER A 165 14.90 -2.02 6.42
CA SER A 165 15.72 -3.17 6.04
C SER A 165 14.88 -4.22 5.31
N ILE A 166 15.52 -5.26 4.78
CA ILE A 166 14.83 -6.44 4.20
C ILE A 166 13.99 -7.17 5.25
N GLU A 167 14.44 -7.20 6.49
CA GLU A 167 13.73 -7.83 7.60
C GLU A 167 12.43 -7.09 7.93
N ASP A 168 12.43 -5.76 7.86
CA ASP A 168 11.21 -4.96 8.02
C ASP A 168 10.23 -5.17 6.86
N LEU A 169 10.74 -5.29 5.63
CA LEU A 169 9.90 -5.66 4.49
C LEU A 169 9.31 -7.06 4.68
N ALA A 170 10.10 -8.02 5.17
CA ALA A 170 9.62 -9.36 5.49
C ALA A 170 8.52 -9.32 6.56
N GLN A 171 8.61 -8.42 7.55
CA GLN A 171 7.56 -8.22 8.55
C GLN A 171 6.27 -7.67 7.91
N LEU A 172 6.35 -6.68 7.01
CA LEU A 172 5.16 -6.18 6.30
C LEU A 172 4.54 -7.25 5.40
N ILE A 173 5.34 -8.04 4.70
CA ILE A 173 4.86 -9.18 3.90
C ILE A 173 4.14 -10.19 4.82
N PHE A 174 4.72 -10.50 5.97
CA PHE A 174 4.10 -11.39 6.95
C PHE A 174 2.77 -10.83 7.45
N ASP A 175 2.69 -9.54 7.81
CA ASP A 175 1.44 -8.88 8.24
C ASP A 175 0.35 -9.04 7.17
N LEU A 176 0.70 -8.80 5.90
CA LEU A 176 -0.24 -8.91 4.78
C LEU A 176 -0.69 -10.35 4.51
N LYS A 177 0.20 -11.33 4.69
CA LYS A 177 -0.15 -12.76 4.62
C LYS A 177 -1.02 -13.19 5.80
N GLN A 178 -0.90 -12.55 6.97
CA GLN A 178 -1.78 -12.83 8.11
C GLN A 178 -3.19 -12.24 7.90
N ILE A 179 -3.31 -10.99 7.43
CA ILE A 179 -4.65 -10.40 7.23
C ILE A 179 -5.41 -11.07 6.08
N ASN A 180 -4.72 -11.49 5.02
CA ASN A 180 -5.33 -12.20 3.89
C ASN A 180 -4.46 -13.36 3.40
N PRO A 181 -4.56 -14.54 4.02
CA PRO A 181 -3.74 -15.70 3.67
C PRO A 181 -4.01 -16.26 2.27
N ASN A 182 -5.10 -15.85 1.61
CA ASN A 182 -5.47 -16.30 0.28
C ASN A 182 -4.94 -15.39 -0.83
N ALA A 183 -4.41 -14.22 -0.50
CA ALA A 183 -3.86 -13.28 -1.47
C ALA A 183 -2.36 -13.47 -1.64
N ARG A 184 -1.88 -13.39 -2.88
CA ARG A 184 -0.44 -13.26 -3.13
C ARG A 184 0.04 -11.90 -2.63
N VAL A 185 1.26 -11.85 -2.11
CA VAL A 185 1.92 -10.58 -1.74
C VAL A 185 2.99 -10.26 -2.77
N ALA A 186 2.81 -9.14 -3.45
CA ALA A 186 3.70 -8.63 -4.48
C ALA A 186 4.48 -7.41 -3.98
N VAL A 187 5.73 -7.26 -4.43
CA VAL A 187 6.56 -6.08 -4.14
C VAL A 187 6.92 -5.39 -5.45
N LYS A 188 6.52 -4.12 -5.59
CA LYS A 188 6.83 -3.31 -6.76
C LYS A 188 8.12 -2.54 -6.53
N LEU A 189 9.13 -2.90 -7.34
CA LEU A 189 10.43 -2.25 -7.44
C LEU A 189 10.51 -1.42 -8.72
N VAL A 190 11.54 -0.60 -8.83
CA VAL A 190 11.82 0.16 -10.05
C VAL A 190 13.10 -0.34 -10.70
N SER A 191 13.17 -0.25 -12.03
CA SER A 191 14.37 -0.56 -12.79
C SER A 191 15.46 0.47 -12.47
N THR A 192 16.42 0.06 -11.65
CA THR A 192 17.63 0.82 -11.29
C THR A 192 18.82 -0.13 -11.23
N ALA A 193 20.03 0.37 -11.33
CA ALA A 193 21.23 -0.44 -11.11
C ALA A 193 21.20 -1.04 -9.68
N GLY A 194 21.47 -2.33 -9.56
CA GLY A 194 21.45 -3.05 -8.28
C GLY A 194 20.07 -3.62 -7.90
N VAL A 195 19.04 -3.45 -8.73
CA VAL A 195 17.70 -3.99 -8.45
C VAL A 195 17.68 -5.50 -8.31
N GLY A 196 18.61 -6.22 -8.96
CA GLY A 196 18.75 -7.66 -8.82
C GLY A 196 19.08 -8.10 -7.39
N THR A 197 19.96 -7.38 -6.69
CA THR A 197 20.26 -7.64 -5.28
C THR A 197 19.04 -7.41 -4.41
N ILE A 198 18.28 -6.33 -4.69
CA ILE A 198 17.04 -6.03 -3.97
C ILE A 198 16.02 -7.14 -4.24
N ALA A 199 15.87 -7.58 -5.49
CA ALA A 199 14.93 -8.66 -5.86
C ALA A 199 15.26 -9.97 -5.12
N ALA A 200 16.53 -10.32 -4.99
CA ALA A 200 16.96 -11.49 -4.21
C ALA A 200 16.58 -11.35 -2.72
N GLY A 201 16.76 -10.16 -2.14
CA GLY A 201 16.30 -9.86 -0.78
C GLY A 201 14.78 -9.98 -0.63
N VAL A 202 14.01 -9.44 -1.58
CA VAL A 202 12.54 -9.50 -1.61
C VAL A 202 12.03 -10.94 -1.71
N ALA A 203 12.68 -11.79 -2.53
CA ALA A 203 12.35 -13.22 -2.60
C ALA A 203 12.60 -13.92 -1.27
N LYS A 204 13.73 -13.64 -0.61
CA LYS A 204 14.06 -14.15 0.74
C LYS A 204 13.13 -13.62 1.83
N ALA A 205 12.52 -12.47 1.61
CA ALA A 205 11.50 -11.88 2.49
C ALA A 205 10.10 -12.49 2.29
N TYR A 206 9.98 -13.55 1.50
CA TYR A 206 8.75 -14.32 1.24
C TYR A 206 7.69 -13.59 0.40
N ALA A 207 8.09 -12.65 -0.45
CA ALA A 207 7.19 -12.15 -1.48
C ALA A 207 6.85 -13.24 -2.51
N ASP A 208 5.61 -13.26 -2.98
CA ASP A 208 5.15 -14.22 -3.99
C ASP A 208 5.44 -13.71 -5.41
N LYS A 209 5.49 -12.38 -5.57
CA LYS A 209 5.71 -11.73 -6.85
C LYS A 209 6.60 -10.48 -6.70
N ILE A 210 7.41 -10.24 -7.71
CA ILE A 210 8.24 -9.05 -7.84
C ILE A 210 7.84 -8.32 -9.12
N ILE A 211 7.54 -7.02 -9.03
CA ILE A 211 7.25 -6.18 -10.19
C ILE A 211 8.47 -5.30 -10.46
N ILE A 212 8.96 -5.32 -11.70
CA ILE A 212 10.01 -4.42 -12.18
C ILE A 212 9.37 -3.34 -13.05
N SER A 213 9.30 -2.13 -12.53
CA SER A 213 8.68 -0.97 -13.19
C SER A 213 9.71 -0.13 -13.93
N GLY A 214 9.47 0.09 -15.22
CA GLY A 214 10.34 0.93 -16.06
C GLY A 214 9.98 2.41 -16.01
N ALA A 215 10.83 3.23 -16.64
CA ALA A 215 10.75 4.70 -16.66
C ALA A 215 9.41 5.27 -17.17
N ASP A 216 8.66 4.54 -17.99
CA ASP A 216 7.34 4.96 -18.46
C ASP A 216 6.22 4.73 -17.42
N GLY A 217 6.51 4.05 -16.30
CA GLY A 217 5.55 3.77 -15.24
C GLY A 217 5.32 4.98 -14.32
N GLY A 218 4.06 5.40 -14.17
CA GLY A 218 3.70 6.50 -13.27
C GLY A 218 3.92 7.91 -13.82
N THR A 219 3.95 8.08 -15.14
CA THR A 219 4.22 9.35 -15.82
C THR A 219 3.08 10.38 -15.76
N GLY A 220 1.86 9.97 -15.42
CA GLY A 220 0.66 10.82 -15.51
C GLY A 220 0.76 12.14 -14.74
N ALA A 221 1.32 12.14 -13.53
CA ALA A 221 1.47 13.33 -12.68
C ALA A 221 2.95 13.66 -12.37
N ALA A 222 3.90 13.03 -13.06
CA ALA A 222 5.32 13.27 -12.84
C ALA A 222 5.81 14.56 -13.54
N PRO A 223 6.76 15.30 -12.96
CA PRO A 223 7.40 16.44 -13.63
C PRO A 223 8.13 15.98 -14.90
N ILE A 224 8.20 16.87 -15.89
CA ILE A 224 8.82 16.54 -17.19
C ILE A 224 10.29 16.14 -17.05
N GLY A 225 10.99 16.75 -16.10
CA GLY A 225 12.39 16.40 -15.80
C GLY A 225 12.53 14.95 -15.32
N SER A 226 11.66 14.53 -14.40
CA SER A 226 11.65 13.15 -13.90
C SER A 226 11.32 12.16 -15.03
N ILE A 227 10.28 12.44 -15.84
CA ILE A 227 9.90 11.58 -16.96
C ILE A 227 11.07 11.35 -17.94
N ARG A 228 11.89 12.37 -18.16
CA ARG A 228 12.97 12.31 -19.14
C ARG A 228 14.27 11.72 -18.60
N PHE A 229 14.55 11.86 -17.29
CA PHE A 229 15.90 11.66 -16.80
C PHE A 229 16.01 10.80 -15.53
N ALA A 230 14.91 10.49 -14.84
CA ALA A 230 15.00 9.85 -13.53
C ALA A 230 14.93 8.31 -13.54
N GLY A 231 14.17 7.73 -14.46
CA GLY A 231 13.95 6.28 -14.50
C GLY A 231 14.79 5.56 -15.55
N ASN A 232 14.94 4.24 -15.40
CA ASN A 232 15.61 3.37 -16.37
C ASN A 232 14.60 2.52 -17.16
N PRO A 233 14.96 2.04 -18.36
CA PRO A 233 14.15 1.09 -19.11
C PRO A 233 13.91 -0.19 -18.29
N TRP A 234 12.69 -0.74 -18.37
CA TRP A 234 12.35 -1.97 -17.64
C TRP A 234 13.20 -3.17 -18.07
N GLU A 235 13.66 -3.20 -19.31
CA GLU A 235 14.47 -4.27 -19.89
C GLU A 235 15.74 -4.53 -19.07
N LEU A 236 16.41 -3.46 -18.61
CA LEU A 236 17.64 -3.56 -17.82
C LEU A 236 17.37 -4.17 -16.45
N GLY A 237 16.39 -3.61 -15.73
CA GLY A 237 16.06 -4.10 -14.39
C GLY A 237 15.45 -5.50 -14.39
N LEU A 238 14.67 -5.84 -15.42
CA LEU A 238 14.08 -7.17 -15.58
C LEU A 238 15.16 -8.24 -15.74
N ILE A 239 16.11 -8.04 -16.66
CA ILE A 239 17.22 -8.97 -16.88
C ILE A 239 18.08 -9.12 -15.63
N GLU A 240 18.42 -7.99 -14.99
CA GLU A 240 19.21 -7.99 -13.76
C GLU A 240 18.50 -8.77 -12.64
N ALA A 241 17.20 -8.53 -12.43
CA ALA A 241 16.42 -9.24 -11.42
C ALA A 241 16.31 -10.74 -11.72
N HIS A 242 15.96 -11.10 -12.97
CA HIS A 242 15.88 -12.50 -13.41
C HIS A 242 17.19 -13.25 -13.18
N ASN A 243 18.30 -12.67 -13.61
CA ASN A 243 19.62 -13.31 -13.47
C ASN A 243 20.08 -13.38 -12.01
N ALA A 244 19.85 -12.33 -11.20
CA ALA A 244 20.19 -12.35 -9.78
C ALA A 244 19.40 -13.42 -9.02
N LEU A 245 18.11 -13.58 -9.31
CA LEU A 245 17.28 -14.62 -8.72
C LEU A 245 17.76 -16.03 -9.12
N LYS A 246 18.14 -16.22 -10.38
CA LYS A 246 18.74 -17.51 -10.84
C LYS A 246 20.06 -17.80 -10.14
N ALA A 247 20.97 -16.83 -10.10
CA ALA A 247 22.28 -16.97 -9.46
C ALA A 247 22.20 -17.33 -7.96
N ASN A 248 21.07 -16.98 -7.31
CA ASN A 248 20.81 -17.27 -5.91
C ASN A 248 19.85 -18.45 -5.69
N ASN A 249 19.45 -19.18 -6.72
CA ASN A 249 18.45 -20.28 -6.67
C ASN A 249 17.10 -19.84 -6.08
N LEU A 250 16.67 -18.61 -6.36
CA LEU A 250 15.44 -18.01 -5.85
C LEU A 250 14.37 -17.83 -6.96
N ARG A 251 14.77 -18.00 -8.23
CA ARG A 251 13.86 -17.72 -9.36
C ARG A 251 12.60 -18.57 -9.36
N GLY A 252 12.70 -19.82 -8.95
CA GLY A 252 11.57 -20.74 -8.81
C GLY A 252 10.60 -20.41 -7.66
N GLN A 253 10.93 -19.46 -6.79
CA GLN A 253 10.11 -19.09 -5.62
C GLN A 253 9.22 -17.87 -5.87
N VAL A 254 9.45 -17.09 -6.92
CA VAL A 254 8.74 -15.84 -7.18
C VAL A 254 8.36 -15.67 -8.65
N THR A 255 7.16 -15.14 -8.87
CA THR A 255 6.73 -14.65 -10.19
C THR A 255 7.36 -13.30 -10.48
N ILE A 256 7.77 -13.02 -11.71
CA ILE A 256 8.22 -11.69 -12.12
C ILE A 256 7.19 -11.06 -13.04
N GLU A 257 6.76 -9.84 -12.71
CA GLU A 257 5.93 -8.97 -13.56
C GLU A 257 6.75 -7.77 -14.01
N THR A 258 6.47 -7.26 -15.20
CA THR A 258 7.04 -5.97 -15.66
C THR A 258 5.96 -5.01 -16.12
N ASP A 259 6.21 -3.71 -15.92
CA ASP A 259 5.42 -2.60 -16.45
C ASP A 259 6.34 -1.48 -16.98
N GLY A 260 5.73 -0.48 -17.61
CA GLY A 260 6.46 0.67 -18.10
C GLY A 260 6.50 0.74 -19.63
N GLY A 261 5.34 0.86 -20.26
CA GLY A 261 5.23 1.17 -21.68
C GLY A 261 4.99 -0.02 -22.59
N LEU A 262 4.49 -1.12 -22.09
CA LEU A 262 4.00 -2.25 -22.90
C LEU A 262 2.78 -1.80 -23.72
N LYS A 263 2.73 -2.14 -25.02
CA LYS A 263 1.68 -1.70 -25.94
C LYS A 263 1.20 -2.78 -26.90
N THR A 264 2.02 -3.78 -27.20
CA THR A 264 1.78 -4.76 -28.25
C THR A 264 2.05 -6.18 -27.78
N GLY A 265 1.57 -7.18 -28.50
CA GLY A 265 1.91 -8.57 -28.24
C GLY A 265 3.40 -8.85 -28.41
N LEU A 266 4.07 -8.14 -29.33
CA LEU A 266 5.53 -8.21 -29.48
C LEU A 266 6.28 -7.71 -28.24
N ASP A 267 5.80 -6.63 -27.58
CA ASP A 267 6.36 -6.17 -26.30
C ASP A 267 6.24 -7.26 -25.22
N VAL A 268 5.09 -7.95 -25.16
CA VAL A 268 4.85 -9.06 -24.22
C VAL A 268 5.80 -10.22 -24.45
N VAL A 269 5.95 -10.67 -25.71
CA VAL A 269 6.85 -11.79 -26.07
C VAL A 269 8.29 -11.45 -25.72
N LYS A 270 8.77 -10.24 -26.05
CA LYS A 270 10.12 -9.79 -25.69
C LYS A 270 10.31 -9.73 -24.18
N ALA A 271 9.31 -9.25 -23.43
CA ALA A 271 9.35 -9.24 -21.96
C ALA A 271 9.40 -10.67 -21.37
N ALA A 272 8.65 -11.61 -21.94
CA ALA A 272 8.73 -13.02 -21.55
C ALA A 272 10.14 -13.59 -21.76
N ILE A 273 10.70 -13.41 -22.94
CA ILE A 273 12.05 -13.87 -23.28
C ILE A 273 13.10 -13.29 -22.32
N LEU A 274 12.91 -12.03 -21.85
CA LEU A 274 13.79 -11.38 -20.88
C LEU A 274 13.50 -11.78 -19.43
N GLY A 275 12.50 -12.62 -19.16
CA GLY A 275 12.26 -13.24 -17.85
C GLY A 275 10.96 -12.89 -17.14
N ALA A 276 10.05 -12.10 -17.74
CA ALA A 276 8.75 -11.79 -17.15
C ALA A 276 7.71 -12.88 -17.39
N GLU A 277 6.85 -13.12 -16.42
CA GLU A 277 5.73 -14.07 -16.48
C GLU A 277 4.37 -13.37 -16.48
N GLU A 278 4.29 -12.15 -15.93
CA GLU A 278 3.08 -11.32 -15.92
C GLU A 278 3.41 -9.91 -16.47
N TYR A 279 2.38 -9.22 -16.98
CA TYR A 279 2.55 -7.99 -17.78
C TYR A 279 1.49 -6.98 -17.41
N ALA A 280 1.92 -5.76 -17.02
CA ALA A 280 1.01 -4.68 -16.64
C ALA A 280 0.99 -3.53 -17.65
N PHE A 281 -0.23 -3.06 -17.96
CA PHE A 281 -0.48 -2.03 -18.97
C PHE A 281 -1.07 -0.78 -18.31
N GLY A 282 -0.39 0.36 -18.44
CA GLY A 282 -0.87 1.65 -17.94
C GLY A 282 -1.40 2.52 -19.07
N THR A 283 -0.50 3.22 -19.78
CA THR A 283 -0.85 4.17 -20.84
C THR A 283 -1.69 3.54 -21.95
N GLY A 284 -1.37 2.31 -22.38
CA GLY A 284 -2.15 1.60 -23.38
C GLY A 284 -3.62 1.47 -22.98
N ALA A 285 -3.88 1.00 -21.76
CA ALA A 285 -5.22 0.86 -21.23
C ALA A 285 -5.96 2.22 -21.11
N LEU A 286 -5.27 3.29 -20.70
CA LEU A 286 -5.86 4.64 -20.61
C LEU A 286 -6.25 5.21 -21.97
N VAL A 287 -5.46 4.98 -23.02
CA VAL A 287 -5.80 5.43 -24.38
C VAL A 287 -7.12 4.80 -24.84
N LEU A 288 -7.37 3.55 -24.51
CA LEU A 288 -8.60 2.85 -24.89
C LEU A 288 -9.86 3.41 -24.20
N VAL A 289 -9.72 3.98 -23.01
CA VAL A 289 -10.81 4.67 -22.31
C VAL A 289 -10.88 6.16 -22.63
N GLY A 290 -10.15 6.63 -23.66
CA GLY A 290 -10.28 7.97 -24.22
C GLY A 290 -9.19 8.95 -23.83
N CYS A 291 -8.06 8.51 -23.24
CA CYS A 291 -6.92 9.39 -22.98
C CYS A 291 -6.25 9.83 -24.28
N ILE A 292 -6.12 11.13 -24.48
CA ILE A 292 -5.47 11.75 -25.66
C ILE A 292 -4.07 12.32 -25.34
N MET A 293 -3.47 11.89 -24.24
CA MET A 293 -2.09 12.22 -23.85
C MET A 293 -1.81 13.72 -23.66
N LEU A 294 -2.78 14.50 -23.18
CA LEU A 294 -2.63 15.94 -22.89
C LEU A 294 -1.58 16.25 -21.81
N ARG A 295 -1.24 15.27 -20.96
CA ARG A 295 -0.28 15.44 -19.85
C ARG A 295 -0.65 16.50 -18.81
N VAL A 296 -1.94 16.79 -18.64
CA VAL A 296 -2.50 17.69 -17.62
C VAL A 296 -3.14 16.94 -16.45
N CYS A 297 -2.77 15.68 -16.26
CA CYS A 297 -3.38 14.78 -15.26
C CYS A 297 -3.30 15.31 -13.82
N HIS A 298 -2.27 16.08 -13.48
CA HIS A 298 -2.06 16.68 -12.16
C HIS A 298 -2.84 17.99 -11.92
N LEU A 299 -3.42 18.59 -12.96
CA LEU A 299 -4.07 19.90 -12.88
C LEU A 299 -5.58 19.83 -12.64
N ASN A 300 -6.17 18.63 -12.58
CA ASN A 300 -7.62 18.43 -12.50
C ASN A 300 -8.42 18.98 -13.70
N THR A 301 -7.77 19.24 -14.83
CA THR A 301 -8.33 19.88 -16.04
C THR A 301 -8.38 18.95 -17.25
N CYS A 302 -8.43 17.63 -17.04
CA CYS A 302 -8.45 16.65 -18.12
C CYS A 302 -9.74 16.78 -18.93
N GLY A 303 -9.66 17.37 -20.14
CA GLY A 303 -10.81 17.70 -20.97
C GLY A 303 -11.62 16.51 -21.50
N VAL A 304 -11.07 15.28 -21.41
CA VAL A 304 -11.75 14.04 -21.83
C VAL A 304 -12.30 13.22 -20.66
N GLY A 305 -12.27 13.76 -19.43
CA GLY A 305 -12.88 13.11 -18.27
C GLY A 305 -12.12 11.91 -17.68
N VAL A 306 -10.94 11.56 -18.19
CA VAL A 306 -10.20 10.37 -17.74
C VAL A 306 -9.45 10.62 -16.43
N ALA A 307 -8.78 11.77 -16.28
CA ALA A 307 -7.89 12.03 -15.15
C ALA A 307 -8.28 13.33 -14.41
N THR A 308 -9.54 13.45 -14.06
CA THR A 308 -10.11 14.61 -13.35
C THR A 308 -11.16 14.16 -12.34
N GLN A 309 -11.37 14.97 -11.29
CA GLN A 309 -12.47 14.83 -10.33
C GLN A 309 -13.55 15.92 -10.53
N ASP A 310 -13.35 16.84 -11.48
CA ASP A 310 -14.36 17.83 -11.85
C ASP A 310 -15.58 17.15 -12.49
N GLU A 311 -16.74 17.30 -11.89
CA GLU A 311 -17.97 16.63 -12.32
C GLU A 311 -18.40 17.01 -13.74
N HIS A 312 -18.14 18.25 -14.17
CA HIS A 312 -18.48 18.69 -15.52
C HIS A 312 -17.56 18.04 -16.56
N LEU A 313 -16.26 17.92 -16.25
CA LEU A 313 -15.32 17.26 -17.15
C LEU A 313 -15.51 15.74 -17.15
N ARG A 314 -15.84 15.12 -16.01
CA ARG A 314 -16.14 13.67 -15.93
C ARG A 314 -17.28 13.25 -16.86
N LYS A 315 -18.29 14.10 -17.06
CA LYS A 315 -19.39 13.84 -18.02
C LYS A 315 -18.94 13.68 -19.48
N ARG A 316 -17.71 14.07 -19.81
CA ARG A 316 -17.12 13.91 -21.14
C ARG A 316 -16.42 12.57 -21.33
N PHE A 317 -16.40 11.73 -20.30
CA PHE A 317 -15.81 10.40 -20.39
C PHE A 317 -16.57 9.52 -21.40
N THR A 318 -15.85 8.94 -22.35
CA THR A 318 -16.41 8.13 -23.46
C THR A 318 -15.86 6.69 -23.49
N GLY A 319 -15.06 6.32 -22.48
CA GLY A 319 -14.52 4.97 -22.37
C GLY A 319 -15.61 3.93 -22.17
N ASN A 320 -15.39 2.73 -22.68
CA ASN A 320 -16.26 1.61 -22.40
C ASN A 320 -15.47 0.30 -22.26
N VAL A 321 -16.09 -0.65 -21.57
CA VAL A 321 -15.51 -1.96 -21.25
C VAL A 321 -15.10 -2.73 -22.52
N GLN A 322 -15.95 -2.73 -23.55
CA GLN A 322 -15.71 -3.54 -24.77
C GLN A 322 -14.45 -3.10 -25.52
N LYS A 323 -14.14 -1.81 -25.57
CA LYS A 323 -12.90 -1.32 -26.20
C LYS A 323 -11.66 -1.87 -25.49
N VAL A 324 -11.67 -1.92 -24.17
CA VAL A 324 -10.57 -2.47 -23.38
C VAL A 324 -10.46 -3.99 -23.57
N VAL A 325 -11.58 -4.71 -23.53
CA VAL A 325 -11.64 -6.16 -23.79
C VAL A 325 -11.09 -6.48 -25.17
N ASN A 326 -11.52 -5.74 -26.20
CA ASN A 326 -11.06 -5.95 -27.58
C ASN A 326 -9.53 -5.74 -27.68
N TYR A 327 -9.00 -4.71 -27.07
CA TYR A 327 -7.56 -4.45 -27.09
C TYR A 327 -6.74 -5.60 -26.48
N PHE A 328 -7.10 -6.04 -25.28
CA PHE A 328 -6.38 -7.16 -24.67
C PHE A 328 -6.57 -8.48 -25.43
N THR A 329 -7.73 -8.68 -26.06
CA THR A 329 -7.95 -9.82 -26.95
C THR A 329 -7.02 -9.77 -28.17
N LEU A 330 -6.84 -8.59 -28.78
CA LEU A 330 -5.99 -8.41 -29.93
C LEU A 330 -4.50 -8.57 -29.57
N ILE A 331 -4.06 -8.03 -28.41
CA ILE A 331 -2.69 -8.28 -27.88
C ILE A 331 -2.46 -9.78 -27.69
N ALA A 332 -3.38 -10.48 -27.02
CA ALA A 332 -3.23 -11.90 -26.76
C ALA A 332 -3.26 -12.74 -28.05
N THR A 333 -4.01 -12.28 -29.06
CA THR A 333 -4.02 -12.92 -30.39
C THR A 333 -2.66 -12.74 -31.09
N GLU A 334 -2.09 -11.55 -31.06
CA GLU A 334 -0.73 -11.28 -31.60
C GLU A 334 0.32 -12.14 -30.87
N VAL A 335 0.24 -12.27 -29.55
CA VAL A 335 1.12 -13.16 -28.77
C VAL A 335 1.02 -14.60 -29.29
N ARG A 336 -0.18 -15.12 -29.54
CA ARG A 336 -0.37 -16.47 -30.05
C ARG A 336 0.18 -16.64 -31.47
N GLU A 337 0.01 -15.65 -32.35
CA GLU A 337 0.58 -15.67 -33.70
C GLU A 337 2.11 -15.74 -33.63
N ILE A 338 2.75 -14.90 -32.79
CA ILE A 338 4.20 -14.91 -32.63
C ILE A 338 4.70 -16.22 -32.02
N LEU A 339 4.02 -16.76 -31.01
CA LEU A 339 4.39 -18.07 -30.42
C LEU A 339 4.30 -19.20 -31.48
N ALA A 340 3.26 -19.20 -32.29
CA ALA A 340 3.09 -20.16 -33.39
C ALA A 340 4.21 -20.05 -34.42
N GLU A 341 4.61 -18.84 -34.82
CA GLU A 341 5.75 -18.58 -35.73
C GLU A 341 7.07 -19.08 -35.12
N LEU A 342 7.28 -18.86 -33.81
CA LEU A 342 8.48 -19.32 -33.12
C LEU A 342 8.49 -20.82 -32.81
N GLY A 343 7.38 -21.54 -33.00
CA GLY A 343 7.24 -22.97 -32.71
C GLY A 343 7.08 -23.33 -31.25
N TYR A 344 6.46 -22.44 -30.44
CA TYR A 344 6.22 -22.63 -29.02
C TYR A 344 4.72 -22.65 -28.69
N LYS A 345 4.33 -23.44 -27.69
CA LYS A 345 2.92 -23.65 -27.32
C LYS A 345 2.42 -22.68 -26.27
N SER A 346 3.30 -22.08 -25.48
CA SER A 346 2.90 -21.16 -24.41
C SER A 346 3.94 -20.07 -24.14
N LEU A 347 3.50 -18.97 -23.50
CA LEU A 347 4.40 -17.94 -23.00
C LEU A 347 5.40 -18.49 -22.00
N GLU A 348 4.98 -19.42 -21.15
CA GLU A 348 5.85 -20.03 -20.15
C GLU A 348 7.07 -20.71 -20.77
N GLU A 349 6.87 -21.38 -21.91
CA GLU A 349 7.97 -22.05 -22.60
C GLU A 349 9.08 -21.11 -23.10
N ILE A 350 8.80 -19.82 -23.28
CA ILE A 350 9.78 -18.86 -23.79
C ILE A 350 10.37 -17.95 -22.70
N VAL A 351 9.87 -18.03 -21.46
CA VAL A 351 10.39 -17.20 -20.34
C VAL A 351 11.87 -17.45 -20.13
N GLY A 352 12.67 -16.38 -20.16
CA GLY A 352 14.10 -16.42 -19.92
C GLY A 352 14.93 -17.07 -21.03
N LYS A 353 14.35 -17.33 -22.22
CA LYS A 353 15.07 -17.92 -23.38
C LYS A 353 15.71 -16.85 -24.25
N ASN A 354 16.76 -16.21 -23.72
CA ASN A 354 17.47 -15.12 -24.41
C ASN A 354 18.00 -15.51 -25.80
N GLU A 355 18.21 -16.80 -26.08
CA GLU A 355 18.59 -17.32 -27.37
C GLU A 355 17.58 -17.04 -28.51
N LEU A 356 16.33 -16.70 -28.15
CA LEU A 356 15.29 -16.30 -29.10
C LEU A 356 15.41 -14.84 -29.55
N LEU A 357 16.36 -14.10 -29.02
CA LEU A 357 16.66 -12.72 -29.41
C LEU A 357 17.93 -12.65 -30.24
N GLU A 358 17.88 -11.85 -31.28
CA GLU A 358 19.03 -11.50 -32.12
C GLU A 358 19.19 -9.99 -32.15
N VAL A 359 20.38 -9.52 -31.75
CA VAL A 359 20.69 -8.09 -31.80
C VAL A 359 20.82 -7.66 -33.28
N ILE A 360 20.10 -6.62 -33.63
CA ILE A 360 20.16 -6.08 -35.01
C ILE A 360 21.50 -5.41 -35.26
N ASP A 361 21.97 -5.42 -36.54
CA ASP A 361 23.13 -4.65 -36.95
C ASP A 361 22.75 -3.17 -37.10
N ASP A 362 23.02 -2.39 -36.07
CA ASP A 362 22.67 -0.97 -35.99
C ASP A 362 23.80 -0.19 -35.29
N GLU A 363 24.14 0.98 -35.81
CA GLU A 363 25.22 1.81 -35.26
C GLU A 363 25.00 2.25 -33.80
N PHE A 364 23.73 2.42 -33.40
CA PHE A 364 23.42 2.73 -32.02
C PHE A 364 23.50 1.48 -31.12
N ALA A 365 23.04 0.33 -31.62
CA ALA A 365 23.16 -0.95 -30.93
C ALA A 365 24.61 -1.30 -30.59
N LYS A 366 25.57 -0.98 -31.50
CA LYS A 366 27.01 -1.21 -31.29
C LYS A 366 27.60 -0.45 -30.08
N LYS A 367 26.90 0.56 -29.56
CA LYS A 367 27.32 1.33 -28.40
C LYS A 367 26.96 0.67 -27.05
N PHE A 368 26.16 -0.38 -27.08
CA PHE A 368 25.72 -1.12 -25.87
C PHE A 368 26.34 -2.51 -25.85
N ASN A 369 26.59 -3.01 -24.65
CA ASN A 369 27.07 -4.38 -24.47
C ASN A 369 25.87 -5.34 -24.30
N PHE A 370 25.26 -5.72 -25.42
CA PHE A 370 24.13 -6.65 -25.41
C PHE A 370 24.51 -8.08 -25.01
N GLU A 371 25.78 -8.49 -25.12
CA GLU A 371 26.23 -9.82 -24.68
C GLU A 371 26.09 -9.96 -23.17
N GLU A 372 26.41 -8.92 -22.38
CA GLU A 372 26.19 -8.93 -20.94
C GLU A 372 24.69 -8.91 -20.59
N LEU A 373 23.85 -8.20 -21.36
CA LEU A 373 22.40 -8.18 -21.12
C LEU A 373 21.76 -9.55 -21.41
N LEU A 374 22.21 -10.25 -22.43
CA LEU A 374 21.66 -11.54 -22.86
C LEU A 374 22.39 -12.75 -22.28
N TYR A 375 23.22 -12.53 -21.24
CA TYR A 375 23.95 -13.63 -20.58
C TYR A 375 22.99 -14.67 -20.03
N LYS A 376 23.26 -15.95 -20.32
CA LYS A 376 22.44 -17.08 -19.90
C LYS A 376 23.00 -17.71 -18.62
N LEU A 377 22.16 -17.86 -17.63
CA LEU A 377 22.41 -18.63 -16.43
C LEU A 377 21.56 -19.91 -16.42
N GLU A 378 22.09 -20.97 -15.83
CA GLU A 378 21.32 -22.19 -15.57
C GLU A 378 20.39 -22.00 -14.37
N GLY A 379 19.33 -22.80 -14.28
CA GLY A 379 18.33 -22.79 -13.22
C GLY A 379 16.91 -22.49 -13.74
N ASP A 380 15.96 -22.42 -12.82
CA ASP A 380 14.56 -22.16 -13.14
C ASP A 380 14.41 -20.83 -13.90
N ASN A 381 13.53 -20.81 -14.88
CA ASN A 381 13.15 -19.61 -15.61
C ASN A 381 11.81 -19.03 -15.14
N THR A 382 10.96 -19.86 -14.52
CA THR A 382 9.62 -19.51 -14.07
C THR A 382 9.43 -19.86 -12.60
N CYS A 383 8.41 -19.28 -11.99
CA CYS A 383 7.98 -19.62 -10.64
C CYS A 383 7.44 -21.06 -10.59
N GLN A 384 7.84 -21.83 -9.60
CA GLN A 384 7.49 -23.26 -9.43
C GLN A 384 6.51 -23.49 -8.28
N VAL A 385 6.19 -22.45 -7.50
CA VAL A 385 5.32 -22.54 -6.32
C VAL A 385 4.18 -21.51 -6.39
N PRO A 386 2.98 -21.85 -5.92
CA PRO A 386 1.86 -20.90 -5.92
C PRO A 386 2.06 -19.76 -4.91
N PHE A 387 2.73 -20.05 -3.79
CA PHE A 387 3.08 -19.10 -2.74
C PHE A 387 4.51 -19.35 -2.25
N ASN A 388 5.23 -18.28 -1.98
CA ASN A 388 6.51 -18.32 -1.30
C ASN A 388 6.25 -18.29 0.21
N GLU A 389 6.07 -19.48 0.79
CA GLU A 389 5.61 -19.62 2.17
C GLU A 389 6.72 -19.34 3.19
N PRO A 390 6.46 -18.49 4.20
CA PRO A 390 7.39 -18.29 5.30
C PRO A 390 7.49 -19.55 6.19
N TYR A 391 8.61 -19.71 6.86
CA TYR A 391 8.80 -20.80 7.83
C TYR A 391 7.86 -20.70 9.05
N ASP A 392 7.50 -19.47 9.44
CA ASP A 392 6.58 -19.17 10.52
C ASP A 392 5.16 -19.05 9.93
N GLN A 393 4.30 -19.98 10.24
CA GLN A 393 2.91 -20.04 9.80
C GLN A 393 1.93 -19.45 10.82
N ASN A 394 2.45 -18.87 11.93
CA ASN A 394 1.66 -18.31 13.02
C ASN A 394 0.66 -19.32 13.60
N GLU A 395 1.12 -20.54 13.87
CA GLU A 395 0.30 -21.64 14.38
C GLU A 395 -0.38 -21.25 15.69
N TYR A 396 0.32 -20.49 16.54
CA TYR A 396 -0.22 -20.04 17.82
C TYR A 396 -1.53 -19.25 17.68
N GLU A 397 -1.57 -18.27 16.77
CA GLU A 397 -2.78 -17.48 16.52
C GLU A 397 -3.85 -18.31 15.79
N GLN A 398 -3.45 -19.25 14.94
CA GLN A 398 -4.39 -20.15 14.27
C GLN A 398 -5.16 -21.03 15.28
N GLU A 399 -4.52 -21.48 16.35
CA GLU A 399 -5.18 -22.22 17.42
C GLU A 399 -6.18 -21.33 18.19
N ILE A 400 -5.77 -20.10 18.53
CA ILE A 400 -6.64 -19.12 19.17
C ILE A 400 -7.84 -18.79 18.26
N LEU A 401 -7.60 -18.62 16.96
CA LEU A 401 -8.66 -18.34 15.99
C LEU A 401 -9.70 -19.48 15.96
N LYS A 402 -9.28 -20.75 16.02
CA LYS A 402 -10.23 -21.88 16.09
C LYS A 402 -11.12 -21.79 17.32
N GLU A 403 -10.58 -21.36 18.45
CA GLU A 403 -11.33 -21.16 19.70
C GLU A 403 -12.32 -19.99 19.58
N LEU A 404 -11.96 -18.93 18.83
CA LEU A 404 -12.76 -17.73 18.64
C LEU A 404 -13.82 -17.84 17.53
N MET A 405 -13.66 -18.75 16.58
CA MET A 405 -14.56 -18.85 15.41
C MET A 405 -16.04 -18.97 15.73
N PRO A 406 -16.49 -19.70 16.79
CA PRO A 406 -17.91 -19.72 17.17
C PRO A 406 -18.43 -18.31 17.54
N THR A 407 -17.68 -17.55 18.35
CA THR A 407 -18.02 -16.18 18.75
C THR A 407 -17.94 -15.20 17.56
N ILE A 408 -16.98 -15.36 16.66
CA ILE A 408 -16.88 -14.53 15.45
C ILE A 408 -18.12 -14.73 14.57
N LYS A 409 -18.61 -15.98 14.43
CA LYS A 409 -19.81 -16.30 13.63
C LYS A 409 -21.12 -15.87 14.30
N ASP A 410 -21.16 -15.91 15.62
CA ASP A 410 -22.31 -15.47 16.43
C ASP A 410 -21.83 -14.59 17.59
N PRO A 411 -21.76 -13.27 17.37
CA PRO A 411 -21.22 -12.32 18.38
C PRO A 411 -22.16 -12.01 19.53
N SER A 412 -23.26 -12.74 19.70
CA SER A 412 -24.23 -12.55 20.79
C SER A 412 -23.66 -12.84 22.20
N THR A 413 -22.61 -13.67 22.25
CA THR A 413 -21.96 -14.04 23.53
C THR A 413 -20.49 -13.62 23.51
N PRO A 414 -20.11 -12.57 24.23
CA PRO A 414 -18.71 -12.15 24.36
C PRO A 414 -17.83 -13.23 24.99
N ILE A 415 -16.55 -13.25 24.55
CA ILE A 415 -15.55 -14.20 25.05
C ILE A 415 -14.33 -13.47 25.61
N VAL A 416 -13.76 -14.01 26.69
CA VAL A 416 -12.53 -13.54 27.32
C VAL A 416 -11.51 -14.69 27.32
N LEU A 417 -10.38 -14.50 26.70
CA LEU A 417 -9.27 -15.46 26.69
C LEU A 417 -8.06 -14.89 27.44
N ASN A 418 -7.43 -15.73 28.26
CA ASN A 418 -6.17 -15.41 28.93
C ASN A 418 -5.07 -16.26 28.31
N LYS A 419 -4.04 -15.62 27.73
CA LYS A 419 -2.95 -16.27 27.00
C LYS A 419 -1.60 -15.70 27.45
N GLU A 420 -0.56 -16.50 27.32
CA GLU A 420 0.82 -16.03 27.40
C GLU A 420 1.32 -15.68 26.00
N ILE A 421 2.16 -14.66 25.89
CA ILE A 421 2.70 -14.19 24.62
C ILE A 421 4.19 -13.95 24.74
N SER A 422 4.90 -14.14 23.65
CA SER A 422 6.33 -13.84 23.54
C SER A 422 6.64 -12.99 22.30
N ASN A 423 7.85 -12.47 22.20
CA ASN A 423 8.31 -11.70 21.05
C ASN A 423 8.39 -12.53 19.75
N LEU A 424 8.21 -13.84 19.79
CA LEU A 424 8.08 -14.68 18.60
C LEU A 424 6.67 -14.64 18.00
N ASN A 425 5.66 -14.24 18.78
CA ASN A 425 4.29 -14.12 18.31
C ASN A 425 4.10 -12.76 17.60
N ARG A 426 4.46 -12.70 16.33
CA ARG A 426 4.35 -11.51 15.48
C ARG A 426 2.94 -11.36 14.93
N SER A 427 2.54 -10.12 14.59
CA SER A 427 1.25 -9.79 13.97
C SER A 427 0.03 -10.37 14.73
N PHE A 428 0.14 -10.47 16.07
CA PHE A 428 -0.90 -11.03 16.90
C PHE A 428 -2.21 -10.25 16.76
N ALA A 429 -3.32 -10.93 16.62
CA ALA A 429 -4.67 -10.48 16.31
C ALA A 429 -4.90 -10.02 14.85
N THR A 430 -3.90 -10.12 13.96
CA THR A 430 -4.05 -9.75 12.55
C THR A 430 -4.87 -10.80 11.77
N ARG A 431 -4.58 -12.08 11.95
CA ARG A 431 -5.34 -13.16 11.28
C ARG A 431 -6.79 -13.22 11.78
N ILE A 432 -7.00 -13.04 13.11
CA ILE A 432 -8.33 -12.92 13.71
C ILE A 432 -9.11 -11.77 13.05
N SER A 433 -8.45 -10.61 12.89
CA SER A 433 -9.05 -9.44 12.24
C SER A 433 -9.39 -9.70 10.77
N GLY A 434 -8.58 -10.47 10.07
CA GLY A 434 -8.86 -10.89 8.69
C GLY A 434 -10.14 -11.72 8.56
N GLU A 435 -10.37 -12.64 9.47
CA GLU A 435 -11.61 -13.45 9.49
C GLU A 435 -12.84 -12.59 9.85
N ILE A 436 -12.71 -11.66 10.79
CA ILE A 436 -13.78 -10.70 11.11
C ILE A 436 -14.09 -9.83 9.88
N ALA A 437 -13.07 -9.28 9.23
CA ALA A 437 -13.25 -8.43 8.06
C ALA A 437 -13.85 -9.19 6.86
N ALA A 438 -13.56 -10.48 6.72
CA ALA A 438 -14.15 -11.31 5.68
C ALA A 438 -15.68 -11.50 5.85
N LEU A 439 -16.16 -11.51 7.09
CA LEU A 439 -17.58 -11.72 7.41
C LEU A 439 -18.36 -10.41 7.58
N TYR A 440 -17.73 -9.37 8.12
CA TYR A 440 -18.40 -8.15 8.56
C TYR A 440 -17.82 -6.86 7.97
N GLY A 441 -16.81 -6.95 7.12
CA GLY A 441 -16.13 -5.78 6.57
C GLY A 441 -15.52 -4.89 7.66
N ASN A 442 -15.46 -3.58 7.39
CA ASN A 442 -14.97 -2.59 8.36
C ASN A 442 -15.96 -2.32 9.52
N ALA A 443 -17.20 -2.77 9.42
CA ALA A 443 -18.15 -2.69 10.53
C ALA A 443 -17.69 -3.54 11.74
N GLY A 444 -17.00 -4.65 11.46
CA GLY A 444 -16.46 -5.53 12.48
C GLY A 444 -17.52 -6.14 13.41
N LEU A 445 -17.13 -6.45 14.63
CA LEU A 445 -18.00 -6.98 15.67
C LEU A 445 -18.44 -5.87 16.64
N PRO A 446 -19.51 -6.06 17.42
CA PRO A 446 -19.85 -5.18 18.54
C PRO A 446 -18.67 -5.00 19.50
N ASP A 447 -18.56 -3.82 20.09
CA ASP A 447 -17.45 -3.51 21.01
C ASP A 447 -17.39 -4.51 22.17
N GLY A 448 -16.20 -4.99 22.50
CA GLY A 448 -15.97 -5.93 23.59
C GLY A 448 -16.41 -7.38 23.33
N THR A 449 -16.76 -7.74 22.10
CA THR A 449 -17.12 -9.13 21.75
C THR A 449 -15.98 -10.11 22.05
N ILE A 450 -14.72 -9.71 21.76
CA ILE A 450 -13.53 -10.52 22.03
C ILE A 450 -12.60 -9.72 22.93
N THR A 451 -12.24 -10.30 24.06
CA THR A 451 -11.22 -9.75 24.96
C THR A 451 -10.06 -10.73 25.09
N LEU A 452 -8.87 -10.30 24.72
CA LEU A 452 -7.63 -11.05 24.82
C LEU A 452 -6.76 -10.44 25.92
N ASN A 453 -6.67 -11.08 27.07
CA ASN A 453 -5.73 -10.72 28.12
C ASN A 453 -4.44 -11.51 27.88
N VAL A 454 -3.37 -10.83 27.53
CA VAL A 454 -2.07 -11.46 27.22
C VAL A 454 -1.00 -11.00 28.19
N LYS A 455 -0.15 -11.94 28.62
CA LYS A 455 0.96 -11.67 29.55
C LYS A 455 2.29 -11.98 28.87
N GLY A 456 3.20 -10.99 28.86
CA GLY A 456 4.54 -11.15 28.28
C GLY A 456 4.95 -9.95 27.42
N ILE A 457 5.95 -10.17 26.58
CA ILE A 457 6.42 -9.18 25.61
C ILE A 457 5.95 -9.63 24.23
N THR A 458 5.17 -8.81 23.55
CA THR A 458 4.62 -9.17 22.23
C THR A 458 5.69 -9.06 21.12
N GLY A 459 5.48 -9.79 20.04
CA GLY A 459 6.25 -9.60 18.80
C GLY A 459 5.90 -8.30 18.07
N GLN A 460 6.55 -8.06 16.94
CA GLN A 460 6.26 -6.93 16.06
C GLN A 460 4.81 -6.98 15.53
N SER A 461 4.24 -5.82 15.21
CA SER A 461 2.92 -5.67 14.58
C SER A 461 1.75 -6.21 15.43
N LEU A 462 1.82 -6.09 16.77
CA LEU A 462 0.66 -6.37 17.63
C LEU A 462 -0.55 -5.56 17.17
N GLY A 463 -1.67 -6.22 16.90
CA GLY A 463 -2.91 -5.56 16.45
C GLY A 463 -2.80 -4.87 15.09
N ALA A 464 -1.87 -5.30 14.22
CA ALA A 464 -1.81 -4.77 12.87
C ALA A 464 -3.12 -5.05 12.13
N PHE A 465 -3.67 -4.01 11.48
CA PHE A 465 -4.96 -4.08 10.79
C PHE A 465 -6.12 -4.58 11.65
N MET A 466 -6.08 -4.30 12.96
CA MET A 466 -7.09 -4.81 13.91
C MET A 466 -8.49 -4.32 13.58
N SER A 467 -9.44 -5.25 13.55
CA SER A 467 -10.87 -4.98 13.34
C SER A 467 -11.56 -4.52 14.60
N LYS A 468 -12.70 -3.84 14.45
CA LYS A 468 -13.58 -3.47 15.55
C LYS A 468 -14.11 -4.72 16.28
N GLY A 469 -14.31 -4.60 17.62
CA GLY A 469 -14.85 -5.64 18.49
C GLY A 469 -13.81 -6.46 19.24
N ILE A 470 -12.51 -6.21 18.99
CA ILE A 470 -11.39 -6.86 19.71
C ILE A 470 -10.82 -5.89 20.74
N ASN A 471 -10.68 -6.36 21.98
CA ASN A 471 -9.93 -5.69 23.05
C ASN A 471 -8.71 -6.54 23.42
N ILE A 472 -7.51 -5.96 23.41
CA ILE A 472 -6.27 -6.61 23.82
C ILE A 472 -5.72 -5.89 25.05
N ASN A 473 -5.57 -6.60 26.15
CA ASN A 473 -4.94 -6.10 27.36
C ASN A 473 -3.59 -6.81 27.54
N VAL A 474 -2.49 -6.07 27.42
CA VAL A 474 -1.13 -6.60 27.54
C VAL A 474 -0.58 -6.31 28.93
N GLY A 475 -0.35 -7.35 29.72
CA GLY A 475 0.41 -7.28 30.97
C GLY A 475 1.90 -7.50 30.68
N GLY A 476 2.60 -6.45 30.25
CA GLY A 476 4.00 -6.54 29.83
C GLY A 476 4.43 -5.38 28.93
N ALA A 477 4.97 -5.67 27.75
CA ALA A 477 5.40 -4.66 26.78
C ALA A 477 5.08 -5.09 25.34
N GLY A 478 4.99 -4.11 24.45
CA GLY A 478 4.90 -4.31 23.01
C GLY A 478 6.26 -4.13 22.32
N ASN A 479 6.31 -4.51 21.04
CA ASN A 479 7.45 -4.30 20.15
C ASN A 479 7.11 -3.17 19.15
N ASP A 480 7.79 -3.11 18.01
CA ASP A 480 7.52 -2.13 16.96
C ASP A 480 6.16 -2.36 16.28
N TYR A 481 5.60 -1.33 15.68
CA TYR A 481 4.40 -1.34 14.82
C TYR A 481 3.09 -1.71 15.53
N ILE A 482 2.96 -1.44 16.82
CA ILE A 482 1.72 -1.67 17.57
C ILE A 482 0.56 -0.91 16.92
N GLY A 483 -0.54 -1.61 16.62
CA GLY A 483 -1.73 -1.00 16.03
C GLY A 483 -1.54 -0.42 14.63
N LYS A 484 -0.50 -0.81 13.92
CA LYS A 484 -0.28 -0.39 12.53
C LYS A 484 -1.49 -0.75 11.67
N GLY A 485 -2.08 0.26 11.00
CA GLY A 485 -3.25 0.05 10.14
C GLY A 485 -4.52 -0.40 10.87
N MET A 486 -4.58 -0.38 12.20
CA MET A 486 -5.81 -0.75 12.92
C MET A 486 -6.99 0.13 12.49
N ASN A 487 -8.16 -0.48 12.40
CA ASN A 487 -9.41 0.18 11.99
C ASN A 487 -10.41 0.29 13.13
N GLY A 488 -10.21 -0.43 14.23
CA GLY A 488 -11.10 -0.42 15.39
C GLY A 488 -10.53 -1.22 16.55
N GLY A 489 -11.36 -1.44 17.57
CA GLY A 489 -10.99 -2.14 18.79
C GLY A 489 -10.09 -1.32 19.71
N GLN A 490 -9.54 -1.99 20.73
CA GLN A 490 -8.72 -1.34 21.75
C GLN A 490 -7.51 -2.18 22.13
N ILE A 491 -6.36 -1.51 22.28
CA ILE A 491 -5.13 -2.09 22.82
C ILE A 491 -4.73 -1.30 24.06
N VAL A 492 -4.55 -1.97 25.20
CA VAL A 492 -4.06 -1.39 26.45
C VAL A 492 -2.82 -2.13 26.89
N ILE A 493 -1.71 -1.41 27.07
CA ILE A 493 -0.44 -1.98 27.52
C ILE A 493 -0.07 -1.41 28.87
N THR A 494 0.07 -2.30 29.85
CA THR A 494 0.47 -1.99 31.22
C THR A 494 1.54 -2.98 31.71
N SER A 495 2.30 -2.59 32.71
CA SER A 495 3.31 -3.44 33.33
C SER A 495 3.45 -3.10 34.81
N ASP A 496 4.00 -4.01 35.60
CA ASP A 496 4.42 -3.74 36.97
C ASP A 496 5.46 -2.61 37.06
N LYS A 497 6.23 -2.41 35.94
CA LYS A 497 7.18 -1.33 35.73
C LYS A 497 6.62 -0.31 34.74
N ALA A 498 5.43 0.22 35.01
CA ALA A 498 4.77 1.18 34.13
C ALA A 498 5.09 2.62 34.56
N GLY A 499 4.83 3.55 33.63
CA GLY A 499 4.97 4.99 33.82
C GLY A 499 5.99 5.63 32.86
N SER A 500 6.18 6.93 33.01
CA SER A 500 6.94 7.76 32.08
C SER A 500 8.44 7.45 31.94
N ASP A 501 8.98 6.66 32.84
CA ASP A 501 10.41 6.30 32.81
C ASP A 501 10.68 4.97 32.11
N PHE A 502 9.63 4.29 31.65
CA PHE A 502 9.74 2.98 31.01
C PHE A 502 9.18 2.99 29.59
N ALA A 503 9.92 2.43 28.64
CA ALA A 503 9.45 2.16 27.30
C ALA A 503 8.65 0.85 27.28
N LEU A 504 7.36 0.91 26.96
CA LEU A 504 6.46 -0.22 26.86
C LEU A 504 5.95 -0.47 25.45
N GLY A 505 6.28 0.37 24.49
CA GLY A 505 6.04 0.19 23.07
C GLY A 505 7.26 0.57 22.24
N GLY A 506 7.39 -0.06 21.07
CA GLY A 506 8.47 0.21 20.13
C GLY A 506 8.17 1.37 19.18
N ASN A 507 8.83 1.35 18.02
CA ASN A 507 8.73 2.39 17.00
C ASN A 507 7.45 2.26 16.15
N THR A 508 7.06 3.36 15.52
CA THR A 508 6.05 3.42 14.47
C THR A 508 4.68 2.85 14.90
N CYS A 509 4.32 3.04 16.17
CA CYS A 509 3.00 2.67 16.68
C CYS A 509 1.91 3.49 15.98
N LEU A 510 0.78 2.86 15.62
CA LEU A 510 -0.38 3.43 14.93
C LEU A 510 -0.11 3.93 13.50
N TYR A 511 0.95 3.49 12.84
CA TYR A 511 1.21 3.87 11.46
C TYR A 511 0.02 3.55 10.56
N GLY A 512 -0.57 4.59 9.98
CA GLY A 512 -1.70 4.44 9.06
C GLY A 512 -3.00 3.91 9.70
N ALA A 513 -3.14 3.96 11.03
CA ALA A 513 -4.36 3.57 11.70
C ALA A 513 -5.54 4.45 11.27
N THR A 514 -6.69 3.83 11.00
CA THR A 514 -7.92 4.50 10.54
C THR A 514 -9.00 4.58 11.63
N GLY A 515 -8.79 3.91 12.76
CA GLY A 515 -9.69 3.92 13.91
C GLY A 515 -9.12 3.12 15.08
N GLY A 516 -9.90 2.98 16.14
CA GLY A 516 -9.52 2.24 17.35
C GLY A 516 -8.82 3.07 18.41
N THR A 517 -8.41 2.42 19.48
CA THR A 517 -7.78 3.07 20.64
C THR A 517 -6.52 2.33 21.07
N LEU A 518 -5.44 3.08 21.30
CA LEU A 518 -4.20 2.56 21.87
C LEU A 518 -3.84 3.33 23.14
N TYR A 519 -3.76 2.64 24.27
CA TYR A 519 -3.26 3.19 25.52
C TYR A 519 -1.98 2.46 25.96
N VAL A 520 -0.92 3.20 26.19
CA VAL A 520 0.35 2.67 26.67
C VAL A 520 0.74 3.37 27.96
N HIS A 521 0.77 2.65 29.07
CA HIS A 521 1.20 3.16 30.36
C HIS A 521 2.73 3.25 30.46
N GLY A 522 3.33 3.89 29.47
CA GLY A 522 4.77 4.05 29.31
C GLY A 522 5.10 4.85 28.05
N GLN A 523 6.39 4.94 27.75
CA GLN A 523 6.87 5.57 26.53
C GLN A 523 6.73 4.63 25.33
N VAL A 524 6.63 5.22 24.14
CA VAL A 524 6.78 4.55 22.84
C VAL A 524 7.94 5.16 22.06
N GLY A 525 8.39 4.47 21.02
CA GLY A 525 9.57 4.87 20.26
C GLY A 525 9.33 5.97 19.24
N GLU A 526 10.14 5.95 18.19
CA GLU A 526 10.17 6.90 17.09
C GLU A 526 8.92 6.81 16.20
N ARG A 527 8.54 7.92 15.54
CA ARG A 527 7.46 7.98 14.55
C ARG A 527 6.09 7.51 15.08
N PHE A 528 5.83 7.80 16.35
CA PHE A 528 4.52 7.53 16.97
C PHE A 528 3.39 8.25 16.23
N ALA A 529 2.29 7.56 15.98
CA ALA A 529 1.09 8.06 15.29
C ALA A 529 1.38 8.65 13.88
N VAL A 530 2.48 8.25 13.25
CA VAL A 530 2.76 8.63 11.87
C VAL A 530 1.60 8.21 10.98
N ARG A 531 1.09 9.16 10.18
CA ARG A 531 -0.02 8.90 9.26
C ARG A 531 -1.29 8.34 9.95
N ASN A 532 -1.48 8.58 11.24
CA ASN A 532 -2.73 8.28 11.91
C ASN A 532 -3.87 9.06 11.24
N SER A 533 -4.95 8.39 10.93
CA SER A 533 -6.11 8.96 10.21
C SER A 533 -7.40 8.95 11.04
N GLY A 534 -7.44 8.23 12.19
CA GLY A 534 -8.67 8.13 12.97
C GLY A 534 -8.53 7.50 14.35
N ALA A 535 -7.39 6.92 14.70
CA ALA A 535 -7.20 6.31 16.01
C ALA A 535 -7.02 7.35 17.12
N THR A 536 -7.48 6.99 18.31
CA THR A 536 -7.27 7.74 19.57
C THR A 536 -6.20 7.06 20.40
N THR A 537 -5.29 7.85 21.00
CA THR A 537 -4.20 7.26 21.76
C THR A 537 -3.74 8.14 22.91
N VAL A 538 -3.27 7.50 24.00
CA VAL A 538 -2.61 8.15 25.13
C VAL A 538 -1.35 7.37 25.49
N VAL A 539 -0.20 8.07 25.53
CA VAL A 539 1.10 7.51 25.89
C VAL A 539 1.83 8.46 26.85
N GLU A 540 2.85 7.96 27.55
CA GLU A 540 3.58 8.77 28.55
C GLU A 540 4.91 9.37 28.04
N GLY A 541 5.21 9.20 26.75
CA GLY A 541 6.36 9.80 26.07
C GLY A 541 6.58 9.18 24.70
N THR A 542 7.33 9.87 23.84
CA THR A 542 7.65 9.45 22.48
C THR A 542 9.08 9.81 22.09
N GLY A 543 9.62 9.12 21.08
CA GLY A 543 10.84 9.49 20.36
C GLY A 543 10.63 10.64 19.37
N ASP A 544 11.49 10.74 18.37
CA ASP A 544 11.45 11.74 17.32
C ASP A 544 10.34 11.50 16.29
N HIS A 545 9.94 12.53 15.55
CA HIS A 545 8.97 12.51 14.46
C HIS A 545 7.55 12.06 14.84
N PRO A 546 7.00 12.38 16.02
CA PRO A 546 5.63 11.97 16.33
C PRO A 546 4.61 12.74 15.49
N CYS A 547 3.49 12.08 15.16
CA CYS A 547 2.38 12.66 14.39
C CYS A 547 2.73 13.17 12.98
N GLU A 548 3.85 12.72 12.39
CA GLU A 548 4.18 13.05 11.00
C GLU A 548 3.06 12.59 10.05
N TYR A 549 2.70 13.43 9.08
CA TYR A 549 1.66 13.16 8.06
C TYR A 549 0.30 12.73 8.63
N MET A 550 0.02 12.96 9.89
CA MET A 550 -1.26 12.66 10.51
C MET A 550 -2.40 13.41 9.80
N THR A 551 -3.52 12.75 9.52
CA THR A 551 -4.68 13.30 8.81
C THR A 551 -5.96 13.29 9.60
N GLY A 552 -5.99 12.60 10.74
CA GLY A 552 -7.15 12.49 11.62
C GLY A 552 -6.80 11.84 12.95
N GLY A 553 -7.79 11.64 13.81
CA GLY A 553 -7.61 11.05 15.13
C GLY A 553 -7.08 12.03 16.19
N VAL A 554 -6.82 11.49 17.37
CA VAL A 554 -6.37 12.25 18.55
C VAL A 554 -5.22 11.54 19.23
N ALA A 555 -4.10 12.24 19.43
CA ALA A 555 -2.95 11.75 20.16
C ALA A 555 -2.74 12.56 21.46
N VAL A 556 -2.52 11.89 22.59
CA VAL A 556 -2.18 12.53 23.87
C VAL A 556 -0.85 11.99 24.35
N ILE A 557 0.12 12.88 24.57
CA ILE A 557 1.46 12.56 25.08
C ILE A 557 1.65 13.25 26.41
N LEU A 558 1.82 12.46 27.48
CA LEU A 558 1.89 12.94 28.86
C LEU A 558 3.32 13.18 29.37
N GLY A 559 4.31 13.22 28.49
CA GLY A 559 5.70 13.33 28.87
C GLY A 559 6.58 13.83 27.74
N LYS A 560 7.85 13.42 27.77
CA LYS A 560 8.84 13.85 26.79
C LYS A 560 8.49 13.47 25.37
N THR A 561 8.79 14.34 24.44
CA THR A 561 8.76 14.07 22.99
C THR A 561 10.12 14.37 22.39
N GLY A 562 10.40 13.70 21.25
CA GLY A 562 11.50 14.08 20.39
C GLY A 562 11.18 15.29 19.49
N VAL A 563 12.03 15.54 18.53
CA VAL A 563 11.97 16.68 17.59
C VAL A 563 11.13 16.38 16.34
N ASN A 564 10.93 17.40 15.51
CA ASN A 564 10.18 17.34 14.24
C ASN A 564 8.72 16.89 14.42
N PHE A 565 8.10 17.30 15.52
CA PHE A 565 6.72 16.96 15.85
C PHE A 565 5.73 17.53 14.82
N GLY A 566 4.83 16.68 14.31
CA GLY A 566 3.75 17.10 13.42
C GLY A 566 4.18 17.49 12.00
N ALA A 567 5.39 17.13 11.56
CA ALA A 567 5.82 17.40 10.19
C ALA A 567 4.86 16.80 9.16
N GLY A 568 4.41 17.60 8.19
CA GLY A 568 3.47 17.16 7.16
C GLY A 568 2.04 16.85 7.65
N MET A 569 1.71 17.11 8.91
CA MET A 569 0.38 16.88 9.48
C MET A 569 -0.66 17.81 8.85
N THR A 570 -1.76 17.26 8.38
CA THR A 570 -2.84 17.97 7.67
C THR A 570 -4.21 17.82 8.32
N GLY A 571 -4.35 17.00 9.35
CA GLY A 571 -5.59 16.79 10.08
C GLY A 571 -5.37 16.12 11.43
N GLY A 572 -6.43 15.96 12.21
CA GLY A 572 -6.34 15.48 13.58
C GLY A 572 -5.82 16.54 14.56
N LYS A 573 -5.57 16.13 15.79
CA LYS A 573 -4.99 16.97 16.84
C LYS A 573 -4.13 16.15 17.81
N ALA A 574 -3.11 16.76 18.37
CA ALA A 574 -2.26 16.15 19.38
C ALA A 574 -2.17 17.05 20.60
N PHE A 575 -2.39 16.48 21.79
CA PHE A 575 -2.23 17.17 23.08
C PHE A 575 -0.93 16.71 23.72
N VAL A 576 -0.06 17.65 24.07
CA VAL A 576 1.25 17.37 24.67
C VAL A 576 1.39 18.06 26.00
N TYR A 577 1.59 17.28 27.04
CA TYR A 577 1.91 17.78 28.38
C TYR A 577 3.40 18.10 28.47
N ASP A 578 3.72 19.39 28.44
CA ASP A 578 5.08 19.91 28.37
C ASP A 578 5.73 19.93 29.77
N VAL A 579 6.40 18.83 30.11
CA VAL A 579 7.09 18.66 31.39
C VAL A 579 8.44 19.40 31.46
N GLU A 580 9.05 19.66 30.30
CA GLU A 580 10.39 20.27 30.18
C GLU A 580 10.32 21.79 29.91
N GLY A 581 9.16 22.31 29.51
CA GLY A 581 8.96 23.71 29.16
C GLY A 581 9.56 24.11 27.81
N ASN A 582 9.94 23.15 26.95
CA ASN A 582 10.63 23.37 25.68
C ASN A 582 9.93 22.73 24.47
N PHE A 583 8.71 22.24 24.63
CA PHE A 583 8.01 21.53 23.57
C PHE A 583 7.83 22.36 22.30
N TYR A 584 7.59 23.66 22.43
CA TYR A 584 7.38 24.55 21.27
C TYR A 584 8.56 24.50 20.27
N GLU A 585 9.78 24.33 20.76
CA GLU A 585 10.99 24.25 19.94
C GLU A 585 11.09 22.93 19.14
N LYS A 586 10.33 21.92 19.53
CA LYS A 586 10.33 20.58 18.92
C LYS A 586 9.31 20.44 17.80
N VAL A 587 8.37 21.39 17.66
CA VAL A 587 7.29 21.36 16.65
C VAL A 587 7.83 21.77 15.29
N ASN A 588 7.46 21.04 14.23
CA ASN A 588 7.72 21.46 12.86
C ASN A 588 6.66 22.49 12.43
N PRO A 589 7.01 23.77 12.23
CA PRO A 589 6.02 24.82 12.04
C PRO A 589 5.52 24.96 10.58
N GLU A 590 5.87 24.06 9.68
CA GLU A 590 5.55 24.22 8.25
C GLU A 590 4.02 24.20 8.00
N LEU A 591 3.31 23.17 8.47
CA LEU A 591 1.89 22.97 8.26
C LEU A 591 1.05 23.03 9.54
N VAL A 592 1.66 23.02 10.70
CA VAL A 592 0.96 23.00 11.98
C VAL A 592 1.32 24.20 12.85
N GLU A 593 0.52 24.41 13.87
CA GLU A 593 0.76 25.34 14.96
C GLU A 593 0.53 24.67 16.31
N ALA A 594 1.27 25.11 17.32
CA ALA A 594 1.08 24.70 18.71
C ALA A 594 0.35 25.82 19.46
N LEU A 595 -0.80 25.48 20.02
CA LEU A 595 -1.74 26.39 20.66
C LEU A 595 -1.87 26.08 22.15
N ARG A 596 -1.99 27.11 22.98
CA ARG A 596 -2.46 26.95 24.37
C ARG A 596 -3.97 26.84 24.38
N ILE A 597 -4.49 25.93 25.19
CA ILE A 597 -5.92 25.61 25.26
C ILE A 597 -6.55 25.90 26.62
N ASP A 598 -5.93 26.78 27.41
CA ASP A 598 -6.35 27.13 28.78
C ASP A 598 -7.35 28.31 28.84
N THR A 599 -8.00 28.63 27.73
CA THR A 599 -9.04 29.66 27.60
C THR A 599 -10.39 29.07 27.26
N ASP A 600 -11.50 29.77 27.64
CA ASP A 600 -12.88 29.30 27.47
C ASP A 600 -13.25 29.00 25.99
N GLU A 601 -12.57 29.59 25.03
CA GLU A 601 -12.79 29.31 23.61
C GLU A 601 -12.44 27.86 23.20
N TRP A 602 -11.58 27.17 23.99
CA TRP A 602 -11.14 25.80 23.78
C TRP A 602 -11.82 24.80 24.73
N ASP A 603 -12.96 25.15 25.33
CA ASP A 603 -13.67 24.30 26.28
C ASP A 603 -13.96 22.90 25.73
N THR A 604 -14.35 22.79 24.46
CA THR A 604 -14.63 21.49 23.82
C THR A 604 -13.39 20.60 23.81
N GLU A 605 -12.24 21.15 23.44
CA GLU A 605 -10.96 20.42 23.39
C GLU A 605 -10.47 20.06 24.82
N MET A 606 -10.68 20.94 25.78
CA MET A 606 -10.38 20.64 27.20
C MET A 606 -11.26 19.52 27.74
N PHE A 607 -12.57 19.51 27.42
CA PHE A 607 -13.47 18.43 27.82
C PHE A 607 -13.09 17.10 27.18
N GLU A 608 -12.74 17.10 25.89
CA GLU A 608 -12.25 15.91 25.19
C GLU A 608 -11.00 15.36 25.84
N LEU A 609 -9.97 16.20 26.06
CA LEU A 609 -8.75 15.80 26.75
C LEU A 609 -9.04 15.21 28.13
N LYS A 610 -9.89 15.87 28.90
CA LYS A 610 -10.28 15.41 30.25
C LYS A 610 -10.98 14.07 30.22
N ALA A 611 -11.87 13.83 29.25
CA ALA A 611 -12.57 12.56 29.08
C ALA A 611 -11.59 11.43 28.72
N LEU A 612 -10.66 11.69 27.81
CA LEU A 612 -9.62 10.73 27.43
C LEU A 612 -8.70 10.37 28.61
N LEU A 613 -8.28 11.36 29.39
CA LEU A 613 -7.46 11.10 30.58
C LEU A 613 -8.21 10.28 31.63
N LYS A 614 -9.51 10.49 31.81
CA LYS A 614 -10.33 9.67 32.73
C LYS A 614 -10.40 8.22 32.28
N ASP A 615 -10.66 7.98 30.99
CA ASP A 615 -10.72 6.63 30.44
C ASP A 615 -9.34 5.95 30.51
N TYR A 616 -8.27 6.68 30.18
CA TYR A 616 -6.90 6.19 30.30
C TYR A 616 -6.53 5.78 31.74
N VAL A 617 -6.87 6.62 32.74
CA VAL A 617 -6.65 6.28 34.18
C VAL A 617 -7.43 5.05 34.60
N ALA A 618 -8.69 4.95 34.19
CA ALA A 618 -9.53 3.80 34.54
C ALA A 618 -8.95 2.47 34.01
N LYS A 619 -8.25 2.50 32.89
CA LYS A 619 -7.68 1.31 32.22
C LYS A 619 -6.24 1.01 32.59
N THR A 620 -5.47 2.02 32.97
CA THR A 620 -4.03 1.89 33.20
C THR A 620 -3.58 2.15 34.62
N GLY A 621 -4.37 2.90 35.40
CA GLY A 621 -3.97 3.35 36.74
C GLY A 621 -2.83 4.38 36.74
N SER A 622 -2.62 5.11 35.63
CA SER A 622 -1.52 6.09 35.48
C SER A 622 -1.54 7.14 36.60
N LYS A 623 -0.49 7.17 37.38
CA LYS A 623 -0.30 8.17 38.43
C LYS A 623 -0.16 9.59 37.89
N ARG A 624 0.52 9.75 36.75
CA ARG A 624 0.70 11.04 36.08
C ARG A 624 -0.65 11.59 35.59
N ALA A 625 -1.43 10.79 34.88
CA ALA A 625 -2.75 11.21 34.41
C ALA A 625 -3.72 11.49 35.57
N THR A 626 -3.65 10.72 36.67
CA THR A 626 -4.41 10.95 37.90
C THR A 626 -4.05 12.33 38.49
N HIS A 627 -2.76 12.63 38.65
CA HIS A 627 -2.30 13.93 39.15
C HIS A 627 -2.80 15.10 38.27
N ILE A 628 -2.73 14.94 36.96
CA ILE A 628 -3.23 15.95 36.00
C ILE A 628 -4.74 16.17 36.18
N LEU A 629 -5.52 15.10 36.34
CA LEU A 629 -6.98 15.20 36.54
C LEU A 629 -7.36 15.86 37.85
N GLU A 630 -6.68 15.52 38.93
CA GLU A 630 -6.92 16.10 40.27
C GLU A 630 -6.59 17.59 40.33
N ASN A 631 -5.60 18.03 39.54
CA ASN A 631 -5.12 19.40 39.49
C ASN A 631 -5.42 20.07 38.13
N PHE A 632 -6.46 19.66 37.42
CA PHE A 632 -6.69 19.98 35.99
C PHE A 632 -6.62 21.48 35.68
N ARG A 633 -7.18 22.35 36.54
CA ARG A 633 -7.16 23.81 36.35
C ARG A 633 -5.76 24.41 36.30
N THR A 634 -4.80 23.80 36.96
CA THR A 634 -3.39 24.23 36.98
C THR A 634 -2.60 23.55 35.86
N GLU A 635 -2.81 22.25 35.71
CA GLU A 635 -2.03 21.42 34.80
C GLU A 635 -2.38 21.65 33.31
N ILE A 636 -3.62 22.09 33.01
CA ILE A 636 -4.04 22.43 31.64
C ILE A 636 -3.15 23.50 30.99
N ARG A 637 -2.60 24.41 31.79
CA ARG A 637 -1.68 25.46 31.34
C ARG A 637 -0.35 24.92 30.81
N LYS A 638 0.01 23.69 31.12
CA LYS A 638 1.21 23.00 30.61
C LYS A 638 0.94 22.27 29.31
N PHE A 639 -0.33 22.15 28.90
CA PHE A 639 -0.68 21.48 27.66
C PHE A 639 -0.52 22.41 26.45
N TRP A 640 0.00 21.82 25.40
CA TRP A 640 -0.08 22.34 24.04
C TRP A 640 -1.01 21.44 23.23
N MET A 641 -1.78 22.06 22.33
CA MET A 641 -2.47 21.34 21.26
C MET A 641 -1.75 21.65 19.95
N VAL A 642 -1.32 20.61 19.23
CA VAL A 642 -0.77 20.74 17.89
C VAL A 642 -1.87 20.36 16.91
N ALA A 643 -2.14 21.22 15.95
CA ALA A 643 -3.16 21.04 14.92
C ALA A 643 -2.75 21.76 13.63
N PRO A 644 -3.37 21.44 12.46
CA PRO A 644 -3.13 22.17 11.22
C PRO A 644 -3.34 23.68 11.39
N ARG A 645 -2.52 24.48 10.70
CA ARG A 645 -2.59 25.96 10.77
C ARG A 645 -4.00 26.47 10.45
N GLY A 646 -4.44 27.47 11.21
CA GLY A 646 -5.75 28.07 11.05
C GLY A 646 -6.91 27.25 11.61
N VAL A 647 -6.63 26.24 12.42
CA VAL A 647 -7.68 25.52 13.17
C VAL A 647 -8.44 26.52 14.07
N LYS A 648 -9.75 26.39 14.11
CA LYS A 648 -10.61 27.18 14.99
C LYS A 648 -11.13 26.30 16.13
N PRO A 649 -11.42 26.89 17.30
CA PRO A 649 -12.08 26.19 18.39
C PRO A 649 -13.36 25.52 17.91
N THR A 650 -13.62 24.30 18.39
CA THR A 650 -14.85 23.58 18.10
C THR A 650 -16.00 24.26 18.85
N ILE A 651 -16.86 24.95 18.13
CA ILE A 651 -18.09 25.52 18.75
C ILE A 651 -18.98 24.34 19.09
N ALA A 652 -19.28 24.15 20.39
CA ALA A 652 -20.27 23.18 20.82
C ALA A 652 -21.59 23.49 20.10
N ALA A 653 -22.12 22.50 19.36
CA ALA A 653 -23.39 22.64 18.66
C ALA A 653 -24.42 23.16 19.65
N ASP A 654 -25.00 24.32 19.34
CA ASP A 654 -25.78 25.17 20.21
C ASP A 654 -26.74 24.44 21.16
N LYS A 655 -26.66 24.79 22.41
CA LYS A 655 -27.84 24.97 23.26
C LYS A 655 -28.71 26.13 22.66
N LYS A 656 -29.30 25.93 21.50
CA LYS A 656 -30.43 26.67 20.98
C LYS A 656 -31.61 25.72 20.94
N GLY A 657 -32.27 25.65 22.09
CA GLY A 657 -33.51 24.94 22.24
C GLY A 657 -34.06 25.22 23.63
N GLU A 658 -34.38 26.47 23.89
CA GLU A 658 -35.50 26.96 24.71
C GLU A 658 -35.85 28.37 24.22
#